data_2b2d602da4039d55671f70f2ad68431e
#
_entry.id   2b2d602da4039d55671f70f2ad68431e
#
_cell.length_a   1.000
_cell.length_b   1.000
_cell.length_c   1.000
_cell.angle_alpha   90.00
_cell.angle_beta   90.00
_cell.angle_gamma   90.00
#
_symmetry.space_group_name_H-M   'P 1'
#
loop_
_entity.id
_entity.type
_entity.pdbx_description
1 polymer ?
#
loop_
_entity_poly.entity_id
_entity_poly.type
_entity_poly.pdbx_seq_one_letter_code
_entity_poly.pdbx_strand_id
1 'polypeptide(L)'
;MKKRGTKKTAISLTLIGAVMLGLFGCGVVEEKIVTTEQQSTQADVQKAEDEMRPQDDFYGYVNRDSIRSYALNYKDSSAGAFDDVQNTVNQEIISMVKDIANSDEAYEEGSNEWTVKQTYNQLIGYMEQNTDAAKKDYMEFVDKVNAISTKEEALDALGDLKNEYGIFNFISIDVDTDYRKSDQNALYIFQKNYVFGEILEDFYEENSVRKSLYAFVIDMLVMSGKSVEEARELAEEYLYYLVDVACETDFSLLKAADPYSTVQYYSNQELNNMLSGITMEEIMKGLQKESPYDGWYVQDVNQLCAMLKAFDEENLDVIKTYLLCAYVYEYKQFLLEDYDVLNAYTTPFNADMEAEVEECLIQILDPQISELYADYYFTEEMEQQLVAMQLDIVCGYEQLIHDADWLSEKGKDELLNKLHNITFVYGGGKKCLTKQDNLAIIGDDFYETYVNAKVFKYNKFERMIGKTPDREIADMSSYIVNAQFESSNIFTITVGMMHAPFFDVNASYEKNLGGLGMVIGHEIGHAFDSNCIKFDADGNYNENWLPESDLEQLSERLKQMEDYYSGYTVMDIYHVDGTLTAGENYADIGAMECLMAIVSDTDGRKRLFENYARIWCEYIEDSTLMEKLVYDEHSPSEIRVNAVLASTPAFYEIYDVKPDDGMYVAPEQRVSRW
;
A
#
# COMPACT_ATOMS: atom_id res chain seq x y z
N MET A 1 10.72 43.49 17.00
CA MET A 1 11.03 42.61 15.88
C MET A 1 10.78 41.19 16.32
N LYS A 2 9.63 40.59 16.00
CA LYS A 2 9.26 39.21 16.34
C LYS A 2 9.59 38.35 15.13
N LYS A 3 10.49 37.37 15.30
CA LYS A 3 10.73 36.32 14.31
C LYS A 3 9.50 35.39 14.30
N ARG A 4 8.83 35.29 13.17
CA ARG A 4 7.87 34.21 12.89
C ARG A 4 8.67 33.01 12.43
N GLY A 5 8.66 31.94 13.21
CA GLY A 5 9.14 30.63 12.77
C GLY A 5 8.08 29.99 11.88
N THR A 6 8.44 29.69 10.68
CA THR A 6 7.68 28.82 9.77
C THR A 6 7.88 27.37 10.24
N LYS A 7 6.81 26.74 10.67
CA LYS A 7 6.79 25.30 10.91
C LYS A 7 6.83 24.58 9.55
N LYS A 8 7.87 23.82 9.31
CA LYS A 8 7.91 22.83 8.24
C LYS A 8 7.27 21.56 8.77
N THR A 9 6.21 21.13 8.16
CA THR A 9 5.62 19.82 8.36
C THR A 9 6.45 18.84 7.53
N ALA A 10 7.17 17.97 8.17
CA ALA A 10 7.78 16.83 7.49
C ALA A 10 6.62 15.84 7.21
N ILE A 11 6.34 15.61 5.95
CA ILE A 11 5.44 14.54 5.53
C ILE A 11 6.30 13.29 5.46
N SER A 12 6.16 12.43 6.46
CA SER A 12 6.67 11.06 6.41
C SER A 12 5.89 10.32 5.32
N LEU A 13 6.53 10.09 4.18
CA LEU A 13 5.99 9.24 3.13
C LEU A 13 6.31 7.80 3.50
N THR A 14 5.42 7.15 4.21
CA THR A 14 5.42 5.71 4.32
C THR A 14 4.97 5.16 2.97
N LEU A 15 5.91 4.69 2.16
CA LEU A 15 5.61 3.93 0.95
C LEU A 15 5.17 2.54 1.38
N ILE A 16 3.88 2.40 1.64
CA ILE A 16 3.23 1.10 1.65
C ILE A 16 3.05 0.73 0.19
N GLY A 17 3.69 -0.36 -0.23
CA GLY A 17 3.36 -1.02 -1.48
C GLY A 17 1.98 -1.65 -1.33
N ALA A 18 0.96 -0.85 -1.45
CA ALA A 18 -0.39 -1.28 -1.72
C ALA A 18 -0.85 -0.48 -2.92
N VAL A 19 -1.27 -1.16 -3.93
CA VAL A 19 -2.13 -0.59 -4.95
C VAL A 19 -3.35 -0.03 -4.23
N MET A 20 -3.57 1.26 -4.40
CA MET A 20 -4.62 2.09 -3.81
C MET A 20 -4.30 2.76 -2.46
N LEU A 21 -4.02 4.04 -2.57
CA LEU A 21 -4.67 5.08 -1.78
C LEU A 21 -4.17 6.45 -2.24
N GLY A 22 -5.01 7.19 -2.77
CA GLY A 22 -4.82 8.62 -2.94
C GLY A 22 -6.10 9.29 -3.30
N LEU A 23 -6.73 9.90 -2.34
CA LEU A 23 -7.71 10.96 -2.63
C LEU A 23 -7.69 11.95 -1.47
N PHE A 24 -7.12 13.10 -1.69
CA PHE A 24 -7.41 14.29 -0.92
C PHE A 24 -8.09 15.30 -1.83
N GLY A 25 -9.40 15.41 -1.69
CA GLY A 25 -10.19 16.49 -2.28
C GLY A 25 -10.87 17.26 -1.16
N CYS A 26 -10.37 18.44 -0.82
CA CYS A 26 -10.98 19.31 0.18
C CYS A 26 -12.08 20.14 -0.47
N GLY A 27 -13.32 19.67 -0.41
CA GLY A 27 -14.51 20.46 -0.67
C GLY A 27 -15.05 21.06 0.62
N VAL A 28 -14.86 22.35 0.85
CA VAL A 28 -15.43 23.07 2.00
C VAL A 28 -16.93 23.19 1.83
N VAL A 29 -17.70 22.41 2.58
CA VAL A 29 -19.12 22.67 2.82
C VAL A 29 -19.22 23.41 4.14
N GLU A 30 -19.47 24.73 4.07
CA GLU A 30 -19.90 25.50 5.24
C GLU A 30 -21.35 25.14 5.59
N GLU A 31 -21.55 24.19 6.50
CA GLU A 31 -22.82 24.07 7.24
C GLU A 31 -22.65 24.56 8.67
N LYS A 32 -23.61 25.39 9.09
CA LYS A 32 -23.66 26.01 10.40
C LYS A 32 -23.79 24.94 11.48
N ILE A 33 -22.73 24.72 12.25
CA ILE A 33 -22.76 23.94 13.48
C ILE A 33 -23.52 24.76 14.54
N VAL A 34 -24.64 24.25 14.97
CA VAL A 34 -25.33 24.73 16.17
C VAL A 34 -24.70 24.06 17.38
N THR A 35 -23.77 24.75 18.02
CA THR A 35 -23.16 24.29 19.27
C THR A 35 -24.17 24.39 20.41
N THR A 36 -24.58 23.24 20.92
CA THR A 36 -25.19 23.15 22.26
C THR A 36 -24.09 22.60 23.19
N GLU A 37 -23.28 23.50 23.72
CA GLU A 37 -22.34 23.16 24.79
C GLU A 37 -23.07 22.77 26.07
N GLN A 38 -23.14 21.47 26.36
CA GLN A 38 -23.19 21.02 27.76
C GLN A 38 -21.73 20.89 28.22
N GLN A 39 -21.24 21.86 28.97
CA GLN A 39 -19.95 21.78 29.65
C GLN A 39 -20.05 20.69 30.74
N SER A 40 -19.62 19.46 30.40
CA SER A 40 -19.20 18.49 31.40
C SER A 40 -17.94 19.05 32.09
N THR A 41 -17.91 19.01 33.41
CA THR A 41 -16.73 19.46 34.13
C THR A 41 -15.57 18.44 33.92
N GLN A 42 -14.34 18.90 33.94
CA GLN A 42 -13.14 18.03 33.83
C GLN A 42 -13.17 16.90 34.88
N ALA A 43 -13.84 17.09 36.01
CA ALA A 43 -14.05 16.08 37.04
C ALA A 43 -15.11 15.02 36.65
N ASP A 44 -16.11 15.37 35.84
CA ASP A 44 -17.12 14.42 35.38
C ASP A 44 -16.57 13.55 34.26
N VAL A 45 -15.74 14.11 33.37
CA VAL A 45 -15.00 13.36 32.35
C VAL A 45 -14.01 12.37 33.01
N GLN A 46 -13.21 12.84 33.97
CA GLN A 46 -12.26 11.99 34.70
C GLN A 46 -12.96 10.85 35.47
N LYS A 47 -14.15 11.12 36.04
CA LYS A 47 -14.92 10.11 36.78
C LYS A 47 -15.54 9.07 35.84
N ALA A 48 -16.01 9.48 34.67
CA ALA A 48 -16.49 8.53 33.65
C ALA A 48 -15.37 7.63 33.11
N GLU A 49 -14.18 8.19 32.92
CA GLU A 49 -13.01 7.45 32.50
C GLU A 49 -12.51 6.45 33.56
N ASP A 50 -12.58 6.80 34.84
CA ASP A 50 -12.17 5.91 35.96
C ASP A 50 -13.16 4.75 36.19
N GLU A 51 -14.39 4.84 35.69
CA GLU A 51 -15.45 3.83 35.81
C GLU A 51 -15.66 2.99 34.53
N MET A 52 -14.79 3.13 33.49
CA MET A 52 -14.93 2.37 32.23
C MET A 52 -14.81 0.87 32.47
N ARG A 53 -15.84 0.13 32.04
CA ARG A 53 -15.94 -1.31 32.26
C ARG A 53 -15.76 -2.06 30.93
N PRO A 54 -15.15 -3.24 30.96
CA PRO A 54 -14.96 -4.05 29.73
C PRO A 54 -16.28 -4.47 29.06
N GLN A 55 -17.40 -4.44 29.81
CA GLN A 55 -18.74 -4.74 29.30
C GLN A 55 -19.38 -3.59 28.53
N ASP A 56 -18.87 -2.35 28.70
CA ASP A 56 -19.43 -1.17 28.04
C ASP A 56 -18.65 -0.76 26.80
N ASP A 57 -17.33 -0.81 26.87
CA ASP A 57 -16.38 -0.54 25.80
C ASP A 57 -15.08 -1.29 26.11
N PHE A 58 -14.84 -2.38 25.40
CA PHE A 58 -13.66 -3.20 25.64
C PHE A 58 -12.39 -2.60 25.04
N TYR A 59 -12.51 -1.99 23.85
CA TYR A 59 -11.38 -1.29 23.21
C TYR A 59 -10.85 -0.17 24.08
N GLY A 60 -11.72 0.71 24.52
CA GLY A 60 -11.36 1.81 25.42
C GLY A 60 -10.87 1.32 26.79
N TYR A 61 -11.47 0.26 27.36
CA TYR A 61 -11.02 -0.34 28.61
C TYR A 61 -9.55 -0.79 28.54
N VAL A 62 -9.13 -1.39 27.42
CA VAL A 62 -7.75 -1.88 27.25
C VAL A 62 -6.78 -0.76 26.86
N ASN A 63 -7.20 0.19 26.00
CA ASN A 63 -6.32 1.06 25.24
C ASN A 63 -6.28 2.54 25.69
N ARG A 64 -7.20 2.99 26.55
CA ARG A 64 -7.36 4.42 26.91
C ARG A 64 -6.07 5.15 27.28
N ASP A 65 -5.21 4.49 28.08
CA ASP A 65 -3.98 5.13 28.55
C ASP A 65 -2.94 5.26 27.41
N SER A 66 -2.89 4.27 26.50
CA SER A 66 -2.05 4.30 25.31
C SER A 66 -2.55 5.35 24.31
N ILE A 67 -3.86 5.39 24.03
CA ILE A 67 -4.48 6.40 23.15
C ILE A 67 -4.21 7.81 23.67
N ARG A 68 -4.37 8.02 24.98
CA ARG A 68 -4.05 9.32 25.62
C ARG A 68 -2.55 9.67 25.49
N SER A 69 -1.66 8.68 25.60
CA SER A 69 -0.22 8.87 25.40
C SER A 69 0.08 9.27 23.97
N TYR A 70 -0.54 8.61 22.98
CA TYR A 70 -0.40 8.98 21.56
C TYR A 70 -0.87 10.41 21.31
N ALA A 71 -2.07 10.77 21.74
CA ALA A 71 -2.62 12.12 21.60
C ALA A 71 -1.75 13.23 22.20
N LEU A 72 -0.96 12.93 23.24
CA LEU A 72 -0.05 13.90 23.88
C LEU A 72 1.34 13.98 23.22
N ASN A 73 1.83 12.88 22.68
CA ASN A 73 3.24 12.75 22.26
C ASN A 73 3.41 12.85 20.74
N TYR A 74 2.42 12.44 19.97
CA TYR A 74 2.46 12.50 18.50
C TYR A 74 1.87 13.81 17.99
N LYS A 75 2.37 14.26 16.84
CA LYS A 75 1.91 15.48 16.16
C LYS A 75 1.17 15.17 14.86
N ASP A 76 1.16 13.90 14.50
CA ASP A 76 0.51 13.40 13.31
C ASP A 76 -0.99 13.23 13.57
N SER A 77 -1.77 13.21 12.53
CA SER A 77 -3.23 13.09 12.60
C SER A 77 -3.69 11.70 13.07
N SER A 78 -2.80 10.71 13.08
CA SER A 78 -3.00 9.39 13.67
C SER A 78 -1.68 8.81 14.17
N ALA A 79 -1.74 7.94 15.19
CA ALA A 79 -0.63 7.15 15.68
C ALA A 79 -1.15 5.91 16.42
N GLY A 80 -0.51 4.77 16.24
CA GLY A 80 -0.97 3.50 16.80
C GLY A 80 0.09 2.45 17.00
N ALA A 81 -0.35 1.24 17.31
CA ALA A 81 0.53 0.11 17.54
C ALA A 81 1.35 -0.26 16.29
N PHE A 82 0.77 -0.13 15.10
CA PHE A 82 1.47 -0.36 13.82
C PHE A 82 2.59 0.66 13.62
N ASP A 83 2.32 1.95 13.89
CA ASP A 83 3.32 3.03 13.75
C ASP A 83 4.48 2.85 14.73
N ASP A 84 4.20 2.49 15.99
CA ASP A 84 5.24 2.24 16.99
C ASP A 84 6.16 1.08 16.57
N VAL A 85 5.59 0.02 16.01
CA VAL A 85 6.37 -1.13 15.52
C VAL A 85 7.14 -0.74 14.28
N GLN A 86 6.54 -0.03 13.30
CA GLN A 86 7.25 0.41 12.10
C GLN A 86 8.40 1.36 12.44
N ASN A 87 8.21 2.27 13.40
CA ASN A 87 9.29 3.11 13.92
C ASN A 87 10.43 2.30 14.55
N THR A 88 10.10 1.21 15.27
CA THR A 88 11.11 0.29 15.83
C THR A 88 11.87 -0.40 14.71
N VAL A 89 11.18 -0.93 13.72
CA VAL A 89 11.77 -1.58 12.52
C VAL A 89 12.67 -0.60 11.76
N ASN A 90 12.24 0.64 11.55
CA ASN A 90 13.06 1.66 10.88
C ASN A 90 14.37 1.93 11.66
N GLN A 91 14.31 1.98 12.99
CA GLN A 91 15.54 2.13 13.82
C GLN A 91 16.45 0.91 13.74
N GLU A 92 15.90 -0.29 13.66
CA GLU A 92 16.66 -1.52 13.44
C GLU A 92 17.37 -1.52 12.08
N ILE A 93 16.69 -1.09 11.01
CA ILE A 93 17.29 -0.94 9.67
C ILE A 93 18.43 0.08 9.70
N ILE A 94 18.20 1.26 10.29
CA ILE A 94 19.21 2.30 10.42
C ILE A 94 20.44 1.76 11.18
N SER A 95 20.21 1.01 12.27
CA SER A 95 21.30 0.38 13.02
C SER A 95 22.04 -0.66 12.18
N MET A 96 21.32 -1.56 11.50
CA MET A 96 21.87 -2.59 10.63
C MET A 96 22.73 -1.98 9.50
N VAL A 97 22.21 -0.97 8.81
CA VAL A 97 22.94 -0.27 7.74
C VAL A 97 24.23 0.38 8.28
N LYS A 98 24.16 1.03 9.44
CA LYS A 98 25.34 1.63 10.10
C LYS A 98 26.36 0.58 10.52
N ASP A 99 25.92 -0.52 11.08
CA ASP A 99 26.80 -1.62 11.50
C ASP A 99 27.51 -2.23 10.29
N ILE A 100 26.81 -2.45 9.19
CA ILE A 100 27.38 -2.92 7.93
C ILE A 100 28.37 -1.89 7.37
N ALA A 101 28.00 -0.62 7.32
CA ALA A 101 28.85 0.44 6.76
C ALA A 101 30.15 0.66 7.55
N ASN A 102 30.08 0.59 8.87
CA ASN A 102 31.23 0.83 9.78
C ASN A 102 32.03 -0.44 10.12
N SER A 103 31.58 -1.62 9.66
CA SER A 103 32.29 -2.88 9.90
C SER A 103 33.67 -2.89 9.23
N ASP A 104 34.68 -3.41 9.93
CA ASP A 104 36.00 -3.72 9.35
C ASP A 104 35.99 -5.01 8.52
N GLU A 105 34.85 -5.71 8.44
CA GLU A 105 34.70 -6.94 7.67
C GLU A 105 34.76 -6.68 6.16
N ALA A 106 35.50 -7.54 5.48
CA ALA A 106 35.53 -7.53 4.01
C ALA A 106 34.37 -8.38 3.49
N TYR A 107 33.27 -7.74 3.18
CA TYR A 107 32.13 -8.41 2.53
C TYR A 107 32.47 -8.88 1.13
N GLU A 108 31.86 -9.96 0.69
CA GLU A 108 32.04 -10.48 -0.68
C GLU A 108 31.49 -9.46 -1.68
N GLU A 109 32.28 -9.13 -2.70
CA GLU A 109 31.88 -8.21 -3.76
C GLU A 109 30.59 -8.71 -4.42
N GLY A 110 29.56 -7.86 -4.45
CA GLY A 110 28.22 -8.18 -4.98
C GLY A 110 27.32 -8.90 -3.97
N SER A 111 27.68 -9.03 -2.67
CA SER A 111 26.72 -9.37 -1.62
C SER A 111 25.83 -8.17 -1.29
N ASN A 112 24.69 -8.41 -0.61
CA ASN A 112 23.80 -7.33 -0.17
C ASN A 112 24.52 -6.39 0.80
N GLU A 113 25.30 -6.91 1.75
CA GLU A 113 26.07 -6.10 2.69
C GLU A 113 27.15 -5.26 1.97
N TRP A 114 27.82 -5.83 0.97
CA TRP A 114 28.76 -5.09 0.16
C TRP A 114 28.09 -3.94 -0.57
N THR A 115 26.94 -4.18 -1.17
CA THR A 115 26.14 -3.17 -1.90
C THR A 115 25.70 -2.03 -0.96
N VAL A 116 25.14 -2.36 0.20
CA VAL A 116 24.75 -1.37 1.21
C VAL A 116 25.97 -0.54 1.67
N LYS A 117 27.10 -1.19 1.97
CA LYS A 117 28.33 -0.51 2.38
C LYS A 117 28.89 0.42 1.30
N GLN A 118 28.91 -0.01 0.02
CA GLN A 118 29.37 0.83 -1.09
C GLN A 118 28.47 2.06 -1.26
N THR A 119 27.16 1.84 -1.31
CA THR A 119 26.17 2.92 -1.50
C THR A 119 26.22 3.93 -0.36
N TYR A 120 26.32 3.47 0.90
CA TYR A 120 26.46 4.33 2.08
C TYR A 120 27.71 5.22 2.00
N ASN A 121 28.85 4.64 1.63
CA ASN A 121 30.09 5.38 1.46
C ASN A 121 30.06 6.37 0.30
N GLN A 122 29.40 6.01 -0.79
CA GLN A 122 29.19 6.92 -1.93
C GLN A 122 28.28 8.10 -1.54
N LEU A 123 27.22 7.85 -0.76
CA LEU A 123 26.33 8.90 -0.24
C LEU A 123 27.12 9.91 0.62
N ILE A 124 27.94 9.45 1.57
CA ILE A 124 28.81 10.33 2.36
C ILE A 124 29.75 11.13 1.45
N GLY A 125 30.41 10.48 0.49
CA GLY A 125 31.29 11.14 -0.46
C GLY A 125 30.58 12.22 -1.29
N TYR A 126 29.35 11.95 -1.72
CA TYR A 126 28.51 12.89 -2.47
C TYR A 126 28.12 14.12 -1.62
N MET A 127 27.77 13.91 -0.34
CA MET A 127 27.44 15.01 0.59
C MET A 127 28.65 15.89 0.92
N GLU A 128 29.87 15.32 0.92
CA GLU A 128 31.11 16.09 1.11
C GLU A 128 31.52 16.86 -0.16
N GLN A 129 31.30 16.29 -1.32
CA GLN A 129 31.65 16.87 -2.61
C GLN A 129 30.71 16.37 -3.70
N ASN A 130 29.76 17.21 -4.09
CA ASN A 130 28.84 16.95 -5.21
C ASN A 130 29.61 16.76 -6.53
N THR A 131 29.03 15.99 -7.46
CA THR A 131 29.56 15.76 -8.81
C THR A 131 28.71 16.47 -9.85
N ASP A 132 29.32 16.82 -11.01
CA ASP A 132 28.57 17.41 -12.15
C ASP A 132 27.81 16.33 -12.96
N ALA A 133 27.75 15.06 -12.49
CA ALA A 133 27.21 13.93 -13.25
C ALA A 133 25.70 14.14 -13.55
N ALA A 134 24.89 14.43 -12.55
CA ALA A 134 23.46 14.65 -12.71
C ALA A 134 23.14 15.79 -13.68
N LYS A 135 23.86 16.90 -13.58
CA LYS A 135 23.70 18.04 -14.51
C LYS A 135 24.07 17.69 -15.93
N LYS A 136 25.14 16.95 -16.11
CA LYS A 136 25.59 16.50 -17.44
C LYS A 136 24.51 15.63 -18.09
N ASP A 137 24.03 14.64 -17.38
CA ASP A 137 23.00 13.73 -17.87
C ASP A 137 21.68 14.49 -18.15
N TYR A 138 21.29 15.41 -17.28
CA TYR A 138 20.14 16.27 -17.52
C TYR A 138 20.28 17.07 -18.82
N MET A 139 21.42 17.71 -19.06
CA MET A 139 21.64 18.51 -20.28
C MET A 139 21.64 17.63 -21.53
N GLU A 140 22.23 16.44 -21.48
CA GLU A 140 22.20 15.48 -22.60
C GLU A 140 20.77 15.02 -22.88
N PHE A 141 19.98 14.76 -21.84
CA PHE A 141 18.57 14.41 -21.98
C PHE A 141 17.73 15.57 -22.53
N VAL A 142 17.95 16.81 -22.07
CA VAL A 142 17.31 18.03 -22.60
C VAL A 142 17.59 18.19 -24.08
N ASP A 143 18.84 18.04 -24.52
CA ASP A 143 19.22 18.13 -25.93
C ASP A 143 18.50 17.07 -26.77
N LYS A 144 18.40 15.84 -26.28
CA LYS A 144 17.68 14.74 -26.91
C LYS A 144 16.19 15.05 -27.05
N VAL A 145 15.53 15.50 -25.98
CA VAL A 145 14.10 15.84 -25.98
C VAL A 145 13.80 17.02 -26.91
N ASN A 146 14.65 18.04 -26.92
CA ASN A 146 14.49 19.20 -27.83
C ASN A 146 14.66 18.82 -29.30
N ALA A 147 15.39 17.75 -29.62
CA ALA A 147 15.59 17.27 -30.99
C ALA A 147 14.40 16.43 -31.52
N ILE A 148 13.49 15.99 -30.67
CA ILE A 148 12.32 15.18 -31.07
C ILE A 148 11.49 15.92 -32.11
N SER A 149 11.26 15.25 -33.25
CA SER A 149 10.47 15.78 -34.38
C SER A 149 9.45 14.77 -34.90
N THR A 150 9.51 13.53 -34.44
CA THR A 150 8.63 12.42 -34.87
C THR A 150 8.09 11.66 -33.64
N LYS A 151 6.97 10.98 -33.82
CA LYS A 151 6.39 10.07 -32.83
C LYS A 151 7.38 8.96 -32.42
N GLU A 152 8.10 8.39 -33.39
CA GLU A 152 9.07 7.33 -33.11
C GLU A 152 10.20 7.83 -32.18
N GLU A 153 10.74 9.03 -32.44
CA GLU A 153 11.73 9.65 -31.56
C GLU A 153 11.17 9.96 -30.15
N ALA A 154 9.88 10.33 -30.04
CA ALA A 154 9.23 10.56 -28.74
C ALA A 154 9.05 9.23 -27.96
N LEU A 155 8.68 8.15 -28.63
CA LEU A 155 8.59 6.81 -28.03
C LEU A 155 9.95 6.28 -27.60
N ASP A 156 10.99 6.47 -28.42
CA ASP A 156 12.36 6.09 -28.07
C ASP A 156 12.84 6.86 -26.82
N ALA A 157 12.56 8.17 -26.74
CA ALA A 157 12.91 8.98 -25.58
C ALA A 157 12.14 8.55 -24.30
N LEU A 158 10.89 8.11 -24.42
CA LEU A 158 10.16 7.52 -23.31
C LEU A 158 10.77 6.18 -22.85
N GLY A 159 11.21 5.36 -23.82
CA GLY A 159 11.93 4.11 -23.54
C GLY A 159 13.27 4.36 -22.82
N ASP A 160 14.02 5.39 -23.24
CA ASP A 160 15.26 5.77 -22.58
C ASP A 160 15.01 6.32 -21.16
N LEU A 161 13.98 7.15 -20.97
CA LEU A 161 13.60 7.66 -19.65
C LEU A 161 13.35 6.50 -18.68
N LYS A 162 12.75 5.40 -19.15
CA LYS A 162 12.55 4.18 -18.37
C LYS A 162 13.85 3.38 -18.18
N ASN A 163 14.53 3.06 -19.26
CA ASN A 163 15.59 2.05 -19.25
C ASN A 163 16.94 2.62 -18.78
N GLU A 164 17.19 3.92 -19.00
CA GLU A 164 18.43 4.59 -18.60
C GLU A 164 18.28 5.32 -17.25
N TYR A 165 17.05 5.79 -16.93
CA TYR A 165 16.83 6.61 -15.73
C TYR A 165 15.81 6.02 -14.74
N GLY A 166 15.23 4.86 -14.99
CA GLY A 166 14.28 4.23 -14.07
C GLY A 166 13.01 5.04 -13.86
N ILE A 167 12.62 5.87 -14.83
CA ILE A 167 11.41 6.69 -14.75
C ILE A 167 10.38 6.17 -15.74
N PHE A 168 9.31 5.57 -15.22
CA PHE A 168 8.21 5.10 -16.05
C PHE A 168 6.87 5.32 -15.35
N ASN A 169 6.23 6.42 -15.66
CA ASN A 169 4.94 6.76 -15.12
C ASN A 169 4.05 7.56 -16.09
N PHE A 170 4.33 7.49 -17.40
CA PHE A 170 3.46 8.14 -18.39
C PHE A 170 2.12 7.41 -18.46
N ILE A 171 2.12 6.09 -18.67
CA ILE A 171 0.98 5.20 -18.49
C ILE A 171 1.33 4.15 -17.44
N SER A 172 0.36 3.75 -16.58
CA SER A 172 0.60 2.80 -15.49
C SER A 172 0.58 1.37 -16.00
N ILE A 173 1.67 0.93 -16.63
CA ILE A 173 1.84 -0.45 -17.10
C ILE A 173 2.45 -1.29 -15.99
N ASP A 174 1.88 -2.47 -15.73
CA ASP A 174 2.44 -3.47 -14.84
C ASP A 174 2.41 -4.87 -15.46
N VAL A 175 3.21 -5.77 -14.88
CA VAL A 175 3.22 -7.21 -15.19
C VAL A 175 2.92 -7.93 -13.89
N ASP A 176 1.84 -8.68 -13.87
CA ASP A 176 1.41 -9.42 -12.69
C ASP A 176 0.78 -10.74 -13.09
N THR A 177 0.46 -11.59 -12.10
CA THR A 177 -0.26 -12.85 -12.32
C THR A 177 -1.57 -12.60 -13.08
N ASP A 178 -1.83 -13.38 -14.12
CA ASP A 178 -3.11 -13.35 -14.83
C ASP A 178 -4.21 -13.86 -13.90
N TYR A 179 -5.13 -12.98 -13.48
CA TYR A 179 -6.17 -13.34 -12.52
C TYR A 179 -7.17 -14.41 -13.03
N ARG A 180 -7.17 -14.71 -14.33
CA ARG A 180 -7.96 -15.81 -14.93
C ARG A 180 -7.15 -17.07 -15.17
N LYS A 181 -5.81 -16.96 -15.12
CA LYS A 181 -4.87 -18.06 -15.34
C LYS A 181 -3.62 -17.88 -14.48
N SER A 182 -3.73 -18.22 -13.23
CA SER A 182 -2.70 -17.99 -12.20
C SER A 182 -1.35 -18.68 -12.47
N ASP A 183 -1.24 -19.52 -13.48
CA ASP A 183 0.00 -20.17 -13.92
C ASP A 183 0.82 -19.36 -14.92
N GLN A 184 0.36 -18.17 -15.29
CA GLN A 184 1.06 -17.24 -16.17
C GLN A 184 0.94 -15.80 -15.70
N ASN A 185 1.87 -14.93 -16.15
CA ASN A 185 1.75 -13.49 -15.98
C ASN A 185 0.96 -12.88 -17.15
N ALA A 186 0.43 -11.68 -16.92
CA ALA A 186 -0.27 -10.86 -17.91
C ALA A 186 0.20 -9.40 -17.83
N LEU A 187 -0.19 -8.61 -18.82
CA LEU A 187 0.05 -7.17 -18.85
C LEU A 187 -1.19 -6.42 -18.39
N TYR A 188 -0.99 -5.48 -17.50
CA TYR A 188 -2.03 -4.61 -16.95
C TYR A 188 -1.75 -3.15 -17.30
N ILE A 189 -2.80 -2.38 -17.53
CA ILE A 189 -2.78 -0.93 -17.58
C ILE A 189 -3.78 -0.42 -16.55
N PHE A 190 -3.25 0.09 -15.44
CA PHE A 190 -4.06 0.67 -14.39
C PHE A 190 -4.33 2.15 -14.66
N GLN A 191 -5.38 2.66 -14.03
CA GLN A 191 -5.72 4.08 -14.08
C GLN A 191 -4.61 4.92 -13.45
N LYS A 192 -4.24 6.02 -14.10
CA LYS A 192 -3.30 6.97 -13.56
C LYS A 192 -4.04 8.04 -12.76
N ASN A 193 -3.64 8.21 -11.50
CA ASN A 193 -4.31 9.10 -10.56
C ASN A 193 -3.48 10.31 -10.16
N TYR A 194 -2.17 10.27 -10.41
CA TYR A 194 -1.23 11.32 -10.03
C TYR A 194 -0.38 11.79 -11.20
N VAL A 195 -0.12 13.09 -11.24
CA VAL A 195 0.82 13.72 -12.18
C VAL A 195 1.75 14.61 -11.37
N PHE A 196 3.03 14.25 -11.29
CA PHE A 196 4.07 14.97 -10.51
C PHE A 196 3.64 15.26 -9.06
N GLY A 197 3.01 14.28 -8.41
CA GLY A 197 2.55 14.38 -7.02
C GLY A 197 1.17 15.02 -6.83
N GLU A 198 0.59 15.61 -7.88
CA GLU A 198 -0.74 16.23 -7.82
C GLU A 198 -1.83 15.23 -8.28
N ILE A 199 -3.01 15.29 -7.66
CA ILE A 199 -4.14 14.39 -7.95
C ILE A 199 -4.80 14.78 -9.27
N LEU A 200 -4.94 13.83 -10.20
CA LEU A 200 -5.51 14.09 -11.53
C LEU A 200 -7.01 14.48 -11.45
N GLU A 201 -7.77 13.93 -10.51
CA GLU A 201 -9.19 14.27 -10.29
C GLU A 201 -9.37 15.77 -10.00
N ASP A 202 -8.43 16.41 -9.29
CA ASP A 202 -8.48 17.83 -8.97
C ASP A 202 -8.35 18.75 -10.20
N PHE A 203 -8.02 18.21 -11.36
CA PHE A 203 -7.88 19.03 -12.59
C PHE A 203 -9.21 19.34 -13.29
N TYR A 204 -10.33 18.83 -12.82
CA TYR A 204 -11.65 19.24 -13.35
C TYR A 204 -11.93 20.74 -13.15
N GLU A 205 -11.50 21.30 -12.02
CA GLU A 205 -11.79 22.67 -11.65
C GLU A 205 -10.52 23.53 -11.57
N GLU A 206 -10.66 24.84 -11.79
CA GLU A 206 -9.56 25.77 -11.60
C GLU A 206 -9.34 26.00 -10.10
N ASN A 207 -8.28 25.38 -9.54
CA ASN A 207 -7.97 25.37 -8.11
C ASN A 207 -6.48 25.66 -7.85
N SER A 208 -6.03 25.45 -6.61
CA SER A 208 -4.62 25.61 -6.22
C SER A 208 -3.71 24.56 -6.83
N VAL A 209 -4.21 23.33 -7.04
CA VAL A 209 -3.47 22.19 -7.61
C VAL A 209 -3.04 22.51 -9.05
N ARG A 210 -3.98 22.95 -9.90
CA ARG A 210 -3.65 23.42 -11.27
C ARG A 210 -2.60 24.53 -11.28
N LYS A 211 -2.68 25.49 -10.33
CA LYS A 211 -1.72 26.60 -10.25
C LYS A 211 -0.35 26.13 -9.81
N SER A 212 -0.28 25.18 -8.87
CA SER A 212 0.97 24.57 -8.41
C SER A 212 1.66 23.85 -9.56
N LEU A 213 0.93 22.95 -10.24
CA LEU A 213 1.46 22.23 -11.40
C LEU A 213 1.88 23.15 -12.54
N TYR A 214 1.07 24.16 -12.87
CA TYR A 214 1.39 25.13 -13.91
C TYR A 214 2.69 25.88 -13.62
N ALA A 215 2.90 26.29 -12.36
CA ALA A 215 4.14 26.94 -11.95
C ALA A 215 5.34 25.99 -12.05
N PHE A 216 5.19 24.75 -11.57
CA PHE A 216 6.22 23.71 -11.69
C PHE A 216 6.62 23.48 -13.15
N VAL A 217 5.67 23.26 -14.06
CA VAL A 217 5.95 23.01 -15.48
C VAL A 217 6.69 24.20 -16.14
N ILE A 218 6.28 25.44 -15.85
CA ILE A 218 7.00 26.63 -16.36
C ILE A 218 8.45 26.62 -15.89
N ASP A 219 8.67 26.42 -14.60
CA ASP A 219 10.02 26.45 -14.03
C ASP A 219 10.91 25.36 -14.65
N MET A 220 10.38 24.14 -14.85
CA MET A 220 11.11 23.05 -15.50
C MET A 220 11.43 23.34 -16.97
N LEU A 221 10.51 23.92 -17.70
CA LEU A 221 10.73 24.32 -19.09
C LEU A 221 11.76 25.46 -19.21
N VAL A 222 11.74 26.40 -18.29
CA VAL A 222 12.78 27.46 -18.23
C VAL A 222 14.14 26.88 -17.90
N MET A 223 14.23 25.92 -16.98
CA MET A 223 15.46 25.15 -16.70
C MET A 223 16.00 24.44 -17.94
N SER A 224 15.13 23.93 -18.81
CA SER A 224 15.52 23.27 -20.07
C SER A 224 15.94 24.26 -21.18
N GLY A 225 16.03 25.54 -20.87
CA GLY A 225 16.48 26.60 -21.80
C GLY A 225 15.38 27.29 -22.59
N LYS A 226 14.10 27.04 -22.32
CA LYS A 226 12.98 27.74 -22.93
C LYS A 226 12.89 29.19 -22.41
N SER A 227 12.43 30.13 -23.24
CA SER A 227 12.07 31.46 -22.74
C SER A 227 10.82 31.38 -21.83
N VAL A 228 10.64 32.34 -20.93
CA VAL A 228 9.47 32.36 -20.02
C VAL A 228 8.15 32.44 -20.83
N GLU A 229 8.12 33.14 -21.98
CA GLU A 229 6.95 33.20 -22.85
C GLU A 229 6.63 31.86 -23.49
N GLU A 230 7.62 31.18 -24.07
CA GLU A 230 7.50 29.86 -24.67
C GLU A 230 7.11 28.82 -23.59
N ALA A 231 7.74 28.86 -22.40
CA ALA A 231 7.42 27.97 -21.29
C ALA A 231 5.97 28.10 -20.80
N ARG A 232 5.41 29.31 -20.80
CA ARG A 232 4.01 29.53 -20.45
C ARG A 232 3.05 28.96 -21.50
N GLU A 233 3.35 29.12 -22.78
CA GLU A 233 2.52 28.57 -23.87
C GLU A 233 2.50 27.03 -23.79
N LEU A 234 3.67 26.40 -23.66
CA LEU A 234 3.79 24.94 -23.53
C LEU A 234 3.16 24.39 -22.24
N ALA A 235 3.31 25.10 -21.12
CA ALA A 235 2.69 24.71 -19.84
C ALA A 235 1.16 24.82 -19.91
N GLU A 236 0.62 25.83 -20.60
CA GLU A 236 -0.83 25.94 -20.81
C GLU A 236 -1.36 24.81 -21.69
N GLU A 237 -0.65 24.46 -22.78
CA GLU A 237 -0.99 23.34 -23.66
C GLU A 237 -0.97 21.99 -22.89
N TYR A 238 0.08 21.75 -22.10
CA TYR A 238 0.20 20.56 -21.27
C TYR A 238 -0.92 20.47 -20.21
N LEU A 239 -1.26 21.60 -19.57
CA LEU A 239 -2.34 21.63 -18.59
C LEU A 239 -3.71 21.33 -19.24
N TYR A 240 -3.99 21.88 -20.43
CA TYR A 240 -5.23 21.55 -21.16
C TYR A 240 -5.29 20.06 -21.52
N TYR A 241 -4.17 19.49 -21.96
CA TYR A 241 -4.10 18.05 -22.20
C TYR A 241 -4.45 17.24 -20.94
N LEU A 242 -3.91 17.60 -19.77
CA LEU A 242 -4.22 16.92 -18.51
C LEU A 242 -5.70 17.07 -18.10
N VAL A 243 -6.29 18.24 -18.36
CA VAL A 243 -7.72 18.46 -18.14
C VAL A 243 -8.55 17.54 -19.05
N ASP A 244 -8.16 17.40 -20.32
CA ASP A 244 -8.85 16.48 -21.24
C ASP A 244 -8.72 15.01 -20.77
N VAL A 245 -7.53 14.61 -20.28
CA VAL A 245 -7.35 13.28 -19.68
C VAL A 245 -8.25 13.09 -18.45
N ALA A 246 -8.30 14.07 -17.53
CA ALA A 246 -9.15 14.01 -16.36
C ALA A 246 -10.64 13.90 -16.72
N CYS A 247 -11.09 14.62 -17.76
CA CYS A 247 -12.46 14.58 -18.24
C CYS A 247 -12.87 13.23 -18.86
N GLU A 248 -11.94 12.47 -19.39
CA GLU A 248 -12.18 11.14 -19.98
C GLU A 248 -11.96 10.00 -18.94
N THR A 249 -11.49 10.32 -17.73
CA THR A 249 -11.19 9.35 -16.66
C THR A 249 -12.43 9.05 -15.84
N ASP A 250 -12.71 7.77 -15.60
CA ASP A 250 -13.75 7.33 -14.66
C ASP A 250 -13.16 7.07 -13.27
N PHE A 251 -13.08 8.09 -12.44
CA PHE A 251 -12.54 7.97 -11.07
C PHE A 251 -13.42 7.11 -10.14
N SER A 252 -14.63 6.71 -10.55
CA SER A 252 -15.43 5.78 -9.75
C SER A 252 -14.84 4.36 -9.71
N LEU A 253 -14.00 4.01 -10.69
CA LEU A 253 -13.32 2.71 -10.74
C LEU A 253 -12.35 2.50 -9.57
N LEU A 254 -11.83 3.59 -8.99
CA LEU A 254 -10.96 3.54 -7.81
C LEU A 254 -11.70 3.20 -6.51
N LYS A 255 -13.02 3.38 -6.51
CA LYS A 255 -13.89 3.15 -5.34
C LYS A 255 -14.62 1.82 -5.43
N ALA A 256 -14.29 0.99 -6.41
CA ALA A 256 -14.93 -0.30 -6.58
C ALA A 256 -14.48 -1.28 -5.49
N ALA A 257 -15.42 -1.88 -4.79
CA ALA A 257 -15.16 -2.90 -3.77
C ALA A 257 -14.49 -4.18 -4.34
N ASP A 258 -14.55 -4.38 -5.66
CA ASP A 258 -13.91 -5.48 -6.36
C ASP A 258 -13.00 -4.93 -7.46
N PRO A 259 -11.67 -4.82 -7.24
CA PRO A 259 -10.74 -4.31 -8.25
C PRO A 259 -10.74 -5.10 -9.56
N TYR A 260 -10.99 -6.42 -9.50
CA TYR A 260 -11.01 -7.28 -10.68
C TYR A 260 -12.23 -7.07 -11.56
N SER A 261 -13.32 -6.52 -11.00
CA SER A 261 -14.49 -6.10 -11.79
C SER A 261 -14.23 -4.86 -12.62
N THR A 262 -13.17 -4.09 -12.29
CA THR A 262 -12.83 -2.84 -12.97
C THR A 262 -11.89 -3.02 -14.15
N VAL A 263 -11.17 -4.15 -14.23
CA VAL A 263 -10.25 -4.43 -15.34
C VAL A 263 -10.93 -5.29 -16.42
N GLN A 264 -10.75 -4.90 -17.67
CA GLN A 264 -11.26 -5.63 -18.83
C GLN A 264 -10.12 -6.04 -19.73
N TYR A 265 -10.15 -7.30 -20.21
CA TYR A 265 -9.19 -7.78 -21.19
C TYR A 265 -9.53 -7.25 -22.58
N TYR A 266 -8.53 -6.69 -23.26
CA TYR A 266 -8.57 -6.27 -24.65
C TYR A 266 -7.41 -6.91 -25.41
N SER A 267 -7.69 -7.48 -26.57
CA SER A 267 -6.65 -7.88 -27.51
C SER A 267 -5.91 -6.64 -28.06
N ASN A 268 -4.66 -6.82 -28.51
CA ASN A 268 -3.91 -5.75 -29.18
C ASN A 268 -4.71 -5.16 -30.36
N GLN A 269 -5.43 -6.01 -31.10
CA GLN A 269 -6.26 -5.56 -32.22
C GLN A 269 -7.43 -4.65 -31.77
N GLU A 270 -8.10 -5.00 -30.67
CA GLU A 270 -9.21 -4.19 -30.12
C GLU A 270 -8.68 -2.84 -29.64
N LEU A 271 -7.60 -2.81 -28.88
CA LEU A 271 -6.97 -1.56 -28.43
C LEU A 271 -6.53 -0.71 -29.63
N ASN A 272 -5.83 -1.30 -30.59
CA ASN A 272 -5.37 -0.56 -31.78
C ASN A 272 -6.52 0.03 -32.62
N ASN A 273 -7.74 -0.55 -32.55
CA ASN A 273 -8.93 0.03 -33.19
C ASN A 273 -9.51 1.23 -32.42
N MET A 274 -9.24 1.34 -31.12
CA MET A 274 -9.70 2.43 -30.25
C MET A 274 -8.67 3.59 -30.22
N LEU A 275 -7.39 3.26 -30.31
CA LEU A 275 -6.30 4.22 -30.28
C LEU A 275 -6.21 5.03 -31.58
N SER A 276 -5.82 6.31 -31.46
CA SER A 276 -5.58 7.21 -32.57
C SER A 276 -4.08 7.44 -32.73
N GLY A 277 -3.58 7.19 -33.92
CA GLY A 277 -2.21 7.57 -34.27
C GLY A 277 -1.08 6.70 -33.68
N ILE A 278 -1.37 5.75 -32.79
CA ILE A 278 -0.40 4.87 -32.13
C ILE A 278 -0.98 3.45 -31.92
N THR A 279 -0.11 2.44 -31.86
CA THR A 279 -0.47 1.06 -31.58
C THR A 279 0.21 0.55 -30.31
N MET A 280 -0.34 -0.51 -29.71
CA MET A 280 0.28 -1.13 -28.52
C MET A 280 1.65 -1.73 -28.84
N GLU A 281 1.84 -2.23 -30.07
CA GLU A 281 3.13 -2.73 -30.54
C GLU A 281 4.18 -1.61 -30.67
N GLU A 282 3.78 -0.39 -31.11
CA GLU A 282 4.68 0.76 -31.15
C GLU A 282 5.06 1.21 -29.73
N ILE A 283 4.14 1.17 -28.78
CA ILE A 283 4.42 1.48 -27.37
C ILE A 283 5.45 0.48 -26.81
N MET A 284 5.22 -0.82 -26.98
CA MET A 284 6.17 -1.83 -26.50
C MET A 284 7.53 -1.72 -27.19
N LYS A 285 7.58 -1.44 -28.49
CA LYS A 285 8.82 -1.20 -29.22
C LYS A 285 9.55 0.04 -28.68
N GLY A 286 8.83 1.14 -28.45
CA GLY A 286 9.38 2.37 -27.85
C GLY A 286 9.96 2.10 -26.46
N LEU A 287 9.29 1.28 -25.65
CA LEU A 287 9.82 0.83 -24.35
C LEU A 287 10.96 -0.18 -24.46
N GLN A 288 11.39 -0.52 -25.69
CA GLN A 288 12.45 -1.49 -26.01
C GLN A 288 12.15 -2.89 -25.46
N LYS A 289 10.87 -3.28 -25.47
CA LYS A 289 10.38 -4.59 -24.96
C LYS A 289 9.62 -5.33 -26.02
N GLU A 290 9.66 -6.66 -25.91
CA GLU A 290 8.81 -7.57 -26.69
C GLU A 290 7.76 -8.16 -25.74
N SER A 291 6.50 -8.22 -26.20
CA SER A 291 5.43 -8.86 -25.44
C SER A 291 5.09 -10.22 -26.05
N PRO A 292 5.10 -11.31 -25.27
CA PRO A 292 4.61 -12.60 -25.70
C PRO A 292 3.07 -12.70 -25.64
N TYR A 293 2.39 -11.65 -25.15
CA TYR A 293 0.95 -11.65 -24.91
C TYR A 293 0.19 -10.99 -26.05
N ASP A 294 -1.03 -11.51 -26.31
CA ASP A 294 -1.89 -11.03 -27.39
C ASP A 294 -2.76 -9.83 -26.99
N GLY A 295 -2.70 -9.41 -25.72
CA GLY A 295 -3.54 -8.33 -25.20
C GLY A 295 -3.18 -7.92 -23.77
N TRP A 296 -4.06 -7.11 -23.18
CA TRP A 296 -3.84 -6.38 -21.93
C TRP A 296 -5.13 -6.36 -21.10
N TYR A 297 -4.97 -6.41 -19.80
CA TYR A 297 -6.02 -5.99 -18.87
C TYR A 297 -5.95 -4.48 -18.67
N VAL A 298 -7.02 -3.77 -18.99
CA VAL A 298 -7.08 -2.30 -18.91
C VAL A 298 -8.19 -1.89 -17.96
N GLN A 299 -7.86 -1.05 -16.97
CA GLN A 299 -8.81 -0.54 -15.99
C GLN A 299 -9.68 0.58 -16.59
N ASP A 300 -9.08 1.54 -17.26
CA ASP A 300 -9.79 2.66 -17.91
C ASP A 300 -9.28 2.87 -19.34
N VAL A 301 -10.00 2.31 -20.31
CA VAL A 301 -9.63 2.43 -21.71
C VAL A 301 -9.82 3.86 -22.24
N ASN A 302 -10.75 4.63 -21.68
CA ASN A 302 -10.97 6.01 -22.10
C ASN A 302 -9.80 6.91 -21.66
N GLN A 303 -9.34 6.75 -20.40
CA GLN A 303 -8.15 7.42 -19.92
C GLN A 303 -6.93 7.05 -20.77
N LEU A 304 -6.72 5.76 -21.04
CA LEU A 304 -5.62 5.30 -21.90
C LEU A 304 -5.66 5.96 -23.28
N CYS A 305 -6.82 5.98 -23.92
CA CYS A 305 -7.01 6.63 -25.22
C CYS A 305 -6.73 8.14 -25.17
N ALA A 306 -7.16 8.81 -24.09
CA ALA A 306 -6.89 10.24 -23.90
C ALA A 306 -5.40 10.52 -23.69
N MET A 307 -4.73 9.73 -22.86
CA MET A 307 -3.30 9.89 -22.60
C MET A 307 -2.45 9.68 -23.84
N LEU A 308 -2.77 8.67 -24.64
CA LEU A 308 -1.96 8.34 -25.83
C LEU A 308 -2.10 9.36 -26.97
N LYS A 309 -3.05 10.32 -26.90
CA LYS A 309 -3.10 11.48 -27.83
C LYS A 309 -1.85 12.37 -27.75
N ALA A 310 -1.07 12.32 -26.67
CA ALA A 310 0.21 13.01 -26.56
C ALA A 310 1.24 12.58 -27.64
N PHE A 311 1.04 11.40 -28.27
CA PHE A 311 1.88 10.90 -29.35
C PHE A 311 1.37 11.21 -30.76
N ASP A 312 0.26 11.95 -30.87
CA ASP A 312 -0.15 12.49 -32.18
C ASP A 312 0.89 13.53 -32.64
N GLU A 313 1.24 13.54 -33.95
CA GLU A 313 2.27 14.43 -34.49
C GLU A 313 2.00 15.92 -34.22
N GLU A 314 0.73 16.28 -34.06
CA GLU A 314 0.30 17.66 -33.70
C GLU A 314 0.52 17.98 -32.22
N ASN A 315 0.74 16.97 -31.35
CA ASN A 315 0.83 17.08 -29.88
C ASN A 315 2.23 16.74 -29.31
N LEU A 316 3.28 16.65 -30.14
CA LEU A 316 4.61 16.26 -29.70
C LEU A 316 5.19 17.19 -28.61
N ASP A 317 4.75 18.44 -28.51
CA ASP A 317 5.18 19.36 -27.46
C ASP A 317 4.62 18.98 -26.08
N VAL A 318 3.46 18.28 -26.03
CA VAL A 318 2.90 17.72 -24.80
C VAL A 318 3.83 16.63 -24.23
N ILE A 319 4.23 15.65 -25.07
CA ILE A 319 5.12 14.57 -24.60
C ILE A 319 6.52 15.08 -24.27
N LYS A 320 7.07 16.06 -25.01
CA LYS A 320 8.35 16.71 -24.67
C LYS A 320 8.29 17.40 -23.31
N THR A 321 7.20 18.12 -23.04
CA THR A 321 6.98 18.76 -21.74
C THR A 321 6.94 17.73 -20.63
N TYR A 322 6.18 16.62 -20.82
CA TYR A 322 6.16 15.53 -19.87
C TYR A 322 7.56 14.97 -19.60
N LEU A 323 8.32 14.62 -20.64
CA LEU A 323 9.66 14.02 -20.51
C LEU A 323 10.61 14.89 -19.68
N LEU A 324 10.64 16.21 -19.97
CA LEU A 324 11.48 17.18 -19.25
C LEU A 324 11.05 17.29 -17.77
N CYS A 325 9.74 17.42 -17.52
CA CYS A 325 9.21 17.52 -16.16
C CYS A 325 9.42 16.23 -15.37
N ALA A 326 9.24 15.04 -15.97
CA ALA A 326 9.40 13.77 -15.31
C ALA A 326 10.84 13.52 -14.86
N TYR A 327 11.82 13.86 -15.69
CA TYR A 327 13.23 13.77 -15.32
C TYR A 327 13.55 14.65 -14.11
N VAL A 328 13.17 15.92 -14.15
CA VAL A 328 13.48 16.85 -13.06
C VAL A 328 12.70 16.48 -11.80
N TYR A 329 11.42 16.10 -11.92
CA TYR A 329 10.61 15.67 -10.76
C TYR A 329 11.31 14.58 -9.97
N GLU A 330 11.96 13.64 -10.65
CA GLU A 330 12.63 12.50 -10.03
C GLU A 330 14.02 12.83 -9.50
N TYR A 331 14.80 13.63 -10.24
CA TYR A 331 16.21 13.89 -9.93
C TYR A 331 16.48 15.31 -9.40
N LYS A 332 15.42 16.08 -9.06
CA LYS A 332 15.53 17.47 -8.60
C LYS A 332 16.51 17.70 -7.46
N GLN A 333 16.65 16.73 -6.56
CA GLN A 333 17.56 16.82 -5.43
C GLN A 333 19.03 16.85 -5.86
N PHE A 334 19.39 16.08 -6.88
CA PHE A 334 20.73 16.06 -7.46
C PHE A 334 21.07 17.29 -8.33
N LEU A 335 20.04 18.03 -8.77
CA LEU A 335 20.18 19.23 -9.59
C LEU A 335 20.10 20.54 -8.79
N LEU A 336 19.84 20.46 -7.48
CA LEU A 336 19.51 21.60 -6.64
C LEU A 336 20.64 22.65 -6.57
N GLU A 337 21.89 22.23 -6.54
CA GLU A 337 23.04 23.17 -6.51
C GLU A 337 23.25 23.93 -7.81
N ASP A 338 22.75 23.40 -8.93
CA ASP A 338 22.88 24.01 -10.25
C ASP A 338 21.72 24.96 -10.60
N TYR A 339 20.55 24.77 -9.96
CA TYR A 339 19.33 25.46 -10.31
C TYR A 339 18.56 25.95 -9.08
N ASP A 340 18.78 27.21 -8.69
CA ASP A 340 18.15 27.84 -7.52
C ASP A 340 16.62 27.70 -7.47
N VAL A 341 15.97 27.59 -8.62
CA VAL A 341 14.50 27.43 -8.73
C VAL A 341 14.00 26.16 -8.03
N LEU A 342 14.82 25.11 -7.98
CA LEU A 342 14.48 23.84 -7.34
C LEU A 342 14.32 23.93 -5.82
N ASN A 343 14.83 24.98 -5.17
CA ASN A 343 14.59 25.24 -3.74
C ASN A 343 13.09 25.39 -3.38
N ALA A 344 12.22 25.63 -4.38
CA ALA A 344 10.77 25.65 -4.19
C ALA A 344 10.16 24.24 -4.10
N TYR A 345 10.84 23.22 -4.63
CA TYR A 345 10.30 21.87 -4.87
C TYR A 345 11.04 20.75 -4.13
N THR A 346 12.21 21.03 -3.58
CA THR A 346 13.01 20.02 -2.87
C THR A 346 13.95 20.69 -1.88
N THR A 347 14.56 19.86 -1.02
CA THR A 347 15.60 20.26 -0.06
C THR A 347 16.89 19.53 -0.39
N PRO A 348 18.07 20.08 -0.02
CA PRO A 348 19.35 19.36 -0.10
C PRO A 348 19.31 18.07 0.69
N PHE A 349 20.20 17.13 0.36
CA PHE A 349 20.48 15.99 1.21
C PHE A 349 20.80 16.46 2.63
N ASN A 350 20.20 15.76 3.61
CA ASN A 350 20.33 16.14 5.01
C ASN A 350 21.71 15.74 5.55
N ALA A 351 22.31 16.59 6.38
CA ALA A 351 23.54 16.23 7.10
C ALA A 351 23.30 15.17 8.20
N ASP A 352 22.07 14.89 8.53
CA ASP A 352 21.68 13.79 9.41
C ASP A 352 21.63 12.47 8.63
N MET A 353 22.66 11.66 8.81
CA MET A 353 22.79 10.36 8.11
C MET A 353 21.72 9.34 8.52
N GLU A 354 21.05 9.49 9.67
CA GLU A 354 19.94 8.60 10.02
C GLU A 354 18.74 8.89 9.15
N ALA A 355 18.42 10.17 8.97
CA ALA A 355 17.35 10.60 8.08
C ALA A 355 17.64 10.21 6.63
N GLU A 356 18.87 10.39 6.13
CA GLU A 356 19.23 10.01 4.76
C GLU A 356 19.20 8.49 4.53
N VAL A 357 19.55 7.68 5.52
CA VAL A 357 19.38 6.22 5.44
C VAL A 357 17.89 5.89 5.31
N GLU A 358 17.04 6.49 6.13
CA GLU A 358 15.61 6.26 6.12
C GLU A 358 14.95 6.78 4.82
N GLU A 359 15.25 8.01 4.42
CA GLU A 359 14.58 8.68 3.30
C GLU A 359 15.12 8.26 1.91
N CYS A 360 16.36 7.84 1.81
CA CYS A 360 17.03 7.59 0.55
C CYS A 360 17.51 6.14 0.38
N LEU A 361 18.41 5.64 1.27
CA LEU A 361 19.00 4.31 1.08
C LEU A 361 17.95 3.19 1.11
N ILE A 362 17.00 3.25 2.05
CA ILE A 362 15.92 2.25 2.15
C ILE A 362 15.13 2.21 0.83
N GLN A 363 14.84 3.37 0.25
CA GLN A 363 14.05 3.43 -0.99
C GLN A 363 14.77 2.83 -2.20
N ILE A 364 16.06 3.14 -2.38
CA ILE A 364 16.81 2.70 -3.56
C ILE A 364 17.35 1.27 -3.43
N LEU A 365 17.65 0.81 -2.22
CA LEU A 365 18.17 -0.53 -1.92
C LEU A 365 17.10 -1.41 -1.23
N ASP A 366 15.82 -1.10 -1.43
CA ASP A 366 14.71 -1.83 -0.85
C ASP A 366 14.85 -3.36 -0.94
N PRO A 367 15.14 -3.99 -2.11
CA PRO A 367 15.28 -5.44 -2.18
C PRO A 367 16.47 -5.97 -1.35
N GLN A 368 17.61 -5.26 -1.34
CA GLN A 368 18.80 -5.65 -0.58
C GLN A 368 18.56 -5.54 0.92
N ILE A 369 17.94 -4.45 1.35
CA ILE A 369 17.61 -4.19 2.75
C ILE A 369 16.55 -5.19 3.22
N SER A 370 15.56 -5.51 2.40
CA SER A 370 14.55 -6.51 2.70
C SER A 370 15.15 -7.89 2.96
N GLU A 371 16.03 -8.37 2.06
CA GLU A 371 16.69 -9.67 2.26
C GLU A 371 17.61 -9.67 3.50
N LEU A 372 18.35 -8.57 3.74
CA LEU A 372 19.21 -8.44 4.92
C LEU A 372 18.39 -8.37 6.21
N TYR A 373 17.30 -7.61 6.23
CA TYR A 373 16.44 -7.49 7.41
C TYR A 373 15.88 -8.86 7.80
N ALA A 374 15.43 -9.65 6.82
CA ALA A 374 14.99 -11.01 7.07
C ALA A 374 16.13 -11.89 7.63
N ASP A 375 17.35 -11.79 7.09
CA ASP A 375 18.50 -12.57 7.58
C ASP A 375 18.93 -12.22 9.01
N TYR A 376 18.82 -10.95 9.39
CA TYR A 376 19.29 -10.46 10.69
C TYR A 376 18.24 -10.64 11.79
N TYR A 377 16.95 -10.51 11.47
CA TYR A 377 15.88 -10.40 12.47
C TYR A 377 14.87 -11.54 12.47
N PHE A 378 14.77 -12.36 11.41
CA PHE A 378 13.89 -13.52 11.40
C PHE A 378 14.60 -14.77 11.88
N THR A 379 14.44 -15.10 13.16
CA THR A 379 15.13 -16.24 13.79
C THR A 379 14.38 -17.56 13.53
N GLU A 380 15.12 -18.69 13.55
CA GLU A 380 14.55 -20.02 13.44
C GLU A 380 13.46 -20.30 14.52
N GLU A 381 13.63 -19.74 15.73
CA GLU A 381 12.64 -19.88 16.79
C GLU A 381 11.34 -19.12 16.48
N MET A 382 11.42 -17.91 15.91
CA MET A 382 10.26 -17.15 15.44
C MET A 382 9.52 -17.91 14.34
N GLU A 383 10.25 -18.40 13.33
CA GLU A 383 9.68 -19.18 12.24
C GLU A 383 8.96 -20.43 12.73
N GLN A 384 9.56 -21.20 13.65
CA GLN A 384 8.94 -22.39 14.22
C GLN A 384 7.64 -22.07 14.97
N GLN A 385 7.60 -21.00 15.76
CA GLN A 385 6.39 -20.58 16.46
C GLN A 385 5.31 -20.06 15.50
N LEU A 386 5.70 -19.30 14.48
CA LEU A 386 4.81 -18.80 13.43
C LEU A 386 4.16 -19.96 12.67
N VAL A 387 4.96 -20.91 12.18
CA VAL A 387 4.45 -22.09 11.45
C VAL A 387 3.53 -22.94 12.33
N ALA A 388 3.88 -23.14 13.59
CA ALA A 388 3.01 -23.90 14.52
C ALA A 388 1.66 -23.19 14.71
N MET A 389 1.66 -21.88 14.90
CA MET A 389 0.44 -21.07 15.03
C MET A 389 -0.41 -21.10 13.76
N GLN A 390 0.20 -20.95 12.59
CA GLN A 390 -0.47 -21.04 11.30
C GLN A 390 -1.14 -22.41 11.11
N LEU A 391 -0.46 -23.51 11.46
CA LEU A 391 -1.04 -24.86 11.36
C LEU A 391 -2.26 -25.02 12.29
N ASP A 392 -2.20 -24.52 13.51
CA ASP A 392 -3.35 -24.55 14.44
C ASP A 392 -4.52 -23.75 13.89
N ILE A 393 -4.26 -22.60 13.25
CA ILE A 393 -5.29 -21.75 12.64
C ILE A 393 -5.92 -22.42 11.41
N VAL A 394 -5.11 -23.06 10.55
CA VAL A 394 -5.62 -23.86 9.43
C VAL A 394 -6.53 -24.99 9.94
N CYS A 395 -6.10 -25.73 10.98
CA CYS A 395 -6.95 -26.75 11.61
C CYS A 395 -8.24 -26.16 12.22
N GLY A 396 -8.18 -24.96 12.77
CA GLY A 396 -9.36 -24.23 13.25
C GLY A 396 -10.35 -23.93 12.12
N TYR A 397 -9.88 -23.42 10.99
CA TYR A 397 -10.72 -23.19 9.80
C TYR A 397 -11.26 -24.50 9.21
N GLU A 398 -10.47 -25.58 9.15
CA GLU A 398 -10.96 -26.90 8.75
C GLU A 398 -12.17 -27.32 9.59
N GLN A 399 -12.07 -27.16 10.92
CA GLN A 399 -13.16 -27.51 11.83
C GLN A 399 -14.40 -26.66 11.58
N LEU A 400 -14.25 -25.35 11.39
CA LEU A 400 -15.36 -24.43 11.09
C LEU A 400 -16.07 -24.80 9.79
N ILE A 401 -15.30 -25.10 8.72
CA ILE A 401 -15.86 -25.53 7.44
C ILE A 401 -16.61 -26.86 7.58
N HIS A 402 -16.06 -27.82 8.31
CA HIS A 402 -16.74 -29.10 8.55
C HIS A 402 -18.04 -28.95 9.32
N ASP A 403 -18.06 -28.06 10.34
CA ASP A 403 -19.21 -27.83 11.20
C ASP A 403 -20.29 -26.93 10.58
N ALA A 404 -19.99 -26.22 9.48
CA ALA A 404 -20.92 -25.36 8.77
C ALA A 404 -22.06 -26.19 8.15
N ASP A 405 -23.21 -26.24 8.83
CA ASP A 405 -24.38 -27.03 8.45
C ASP A 405 -25.15 -26.44 7.25
N TRP A 406 -24.89 -25.20 6.91
CA TRP A 406 -25.46 -24.47 5.76
C TRP A 406 -24.71 -24.73 4.44
N LEU A 407 -23.49 -25.28 4.48
CA LEU A 407 -22.72 -25.66 3.30
C LEU A 407 -23.10 -27.06 2.81
N SER A 408 -23.17 -27.24 1.51
CA SER A 408 -23.24 -28.56 0.88
C SER A 408 -21.91 -29.32 1.09
N GLU A 409 -21.94 -30.66 1.06
CA GLU A 409 -20.71 -31.47 1.13
C GLU A 409 -19.72 -31.10 0.02
N LYS A 410 -20.22 -30.81 -1.19
CA LYS A 410 -19.38 -30.34 -2.29
C LYS A 410 -18.74 -28.97 -1.98
N GLY A 411 -19.52 -28.03 -1.43
CA GLY A 411 -18.99 -26.72 -1.03
C GLY A 411 -17.90 -26.84 0.03
N LYS A 412 -18.11 -27.72 1.03
CA LYS A 412 -17.08 -28.02 2.04
C LYS A 412 -15.78 -28.55 1.41
N ASP A 413 -15.89 -29.55 0.52
CA ASP A 413 -14.74 -30.12 -0.18
C ASP A 413 -13.97 -29.06 -0.97
N GLU A 414 -14.66 -28.17 -1.67
CA GLU A 414 -14.03 -27.09 -2.47
C GLU A 414 -13.38 -26.03 -1.58
N LEU A 415 -14.03 -25.58 -0.48
CA LEU A 415 -13.45 -24.60 0.46
C LEU A 415 -12.23 -25.19 1.18
N LEU A 416 -12.28 -26.46 1.59
CA LEU A 416 -11.12 -27.17 2.17
C LEU A 416 -9.98 -27.28 1.16
N ASN A 417 -10.29 -27.57 -0.10
CA ASN A 417 -9.29 -27.61 -1.17
C ASN A 417 -8.61 -26.24 -1.33
N LYS A 418 -9.38 -25.13 -1.29
CA LYS A 418 -8.82 -23.78 -1.35
C LYS A 418 -7.94 -23.47 -0.15
N LEU A 419 -8.39 -23.79 1.06
CA LEU A 419 -7.61 -23.64 2.31
C LEU A 419 -6.26 -24.37 2.25
N HIS A 420 -6.26 -25.61 1.75
CA HIS A 420 -5.05 -26.44 1.68
C HIS A 420 -4.09 -26.04 0.55
N ASN A 421 -4.57 -25.27 -0.45
CA ASN A 421 -3.77 -24.77 -1.56
C ASN A 421 -3.21 -23.37 -1.30
N ILE A 422 -3.41 -22.79 -0.12
CA ILE A 422 -2.78 -21.52 0.24
C ILE A 422 -1.26 -21.70 0.20
N THR A 423 -0.58 -20.84 -0.54
CA THR A 423 0.87 -20.72 -0.47
C THR A 423 1.23 -19.76 0.65
N PHE A 424 2.00 -20.22 1.63
CA PHE A 424 2.43 -19.40 2.76
C PHE A 424 3.83 -18.86 2.52
N VAL A 425 3.99 -17.54 2.56
CA VAL A 425 5.26 -16.83 2.38
C VAL A 425 5.59 -16.09 3.67
N TYR A 426 6.74 -16.42 4.27
CA TYR A 426 7.16 -15.90 5.56
C TYR A 426 8.39 -15.00 5.45
N GLY A 427 8.43 -13.96 6.27
CA GLY A 427 9.61 -13.18 6.56
C GLY A 427 10.10 -12.27 5.44
N GLY A 428 9.98 -12.59 4.22
CA GLY A 428 10.47 -11.85 3.04
C GLY A 428 10.45 -12.74 1.82
N GLY A 429 9.95 -13.98 2.02
CA GLY A 429 9.83 -14.95 0.96
C GLY A 429 11.17 -15.45 0.42
N LYS A 430 11.12 -15.92 -0.81
CA LYS A 430 12.27 -16.42 -1.52
C LYS A 430 13.19 -15.30 -1.98
N LYS A 431 14.47 -15.42 -1.63
CA LYS A 431 15.48 -14.48 -2.11
C LYS A 431 15.63 -14.56 -3.64
N CYS A 432 15.60 -13.41 -4.27
CA CYS A 432 15.65 -13.32 -5.73
C CYS A 432 16.83 -12.50 -6.26
N LEU A 433 17.57 -11.80 -5.40
CA LEU A 433 18.74 -11.04 -5.79
C LEU A 433 19.93 -11.93 -6.11
N THR A 434 20.60 -11.62 -7.20
CA THR A 434 21.83 -12.27 -7.59
C THR A 434 23.04 -11.36 -7.38
N LYS A 435 24.22 -11.96 -7.26
CA LYS A 435 25.47 -11.21 -7.23
C LYS A 435 25.61 -10.24 -8.44
N GLN A 436 25.11 -10.64 -9.60
CA GLN A 436 25.20 -9.81 -10.81
C GLN A 436 24.26 -8.59 -10.73
N ASP A 437 23.08 -8.75 -10.12
CA ASP A 437 22.15 -7.63 -9.88
C ASP A 437 22.81 -6.56 -9.00
N ASN A 438 23.41 -6.99 -7.90
CA ASN A 438 24.10 -6.11 -6.97
C ASN A 438 25.31 -5.39 -7.60
N LEU A 439 26.08 -6.08 -8.42
CA LEU A 439 27.18 -5.46 -9.17
C LEU A 439 26.69 -4.46 -10.21
N ALA A 440 25.53 -4.68 -10.80
CA ALA A 440 24.95 -3.77 -11.80
C ALA A 440 24.39 -2.48 -11.18
N ILE A 441 24.04 -2.50 -9.89
CA ILE A 441 23.52 -1.32 -9.17
C ILE A 441 24.65 -0.32 -8.88
N ILE A 442 25.84 -0.78 -8.47
CA ILE A 442 26.91 0.11 -8.05
C ILE A 442 27.55 0.80 -9.26
N GLY A 443 27.43 2.12 -9.31
CA GLY A 443 28.07 3.01 -10.28
C GLY A 443 29.38 3.62 -9.75
N ASP A 444 29.97 4.52 -10.54
CA ASP A 444 31.21 5.22 -10.19
C ASP A 444 31.02 6.23 -9.03
N ASP A 445 29.82 6.80 -8.88
CA ASP A 445 29.44 7.70 -7.80
C ASP A 445 28.01 7.43 -7.27
N PHE A 446 27.56 8.22 -6.27
CA PHE A 446 26.25 8.02 -5.66
C PHE A 446 25.10 8.31 -6.62
N TYR A 447 25.23 9.31 -7.49
CA TYR A 447 24.18 9.61 -8.46
C TYR A 447 23.98 8.44 -9.45
N GLU A 448 25.05 7.91 -10.01
CA GLU A 448 24.97 6.77 -10.92
C GLU A 448 24.41 5.51 -10.21
N THR A 449 24.84 5.25 -8.96
CA THR A 449 24.28 4.16 -8.14
C THR A 449 22.79 4.36 -7.90
N TYR A 450 22.35 5.58 -7.59
CA TYR A 450 20.95 5.91 -7.42
C TYR A 450 20.14 5.62 -8.69
N VAL A 451 20.61 6.10 -9.84
CA VAL A 451 19.99 5.84 -11.15
C VAL A 451 19.90 4.35 -11.44
N ASN A 452 21.00 3.62 -11.29
CA ASN A 452 21.05 2.18 -11.54
C ASN A 452 20.11 1.38 -10.63
N ALA A 453 20.02 1.74 -9.34
CA ALA A 453 19.11 1.13 -8.38
C ALA A 453 17.64 1.35 -8.80
N LYS A 454 17.30 2.55 -9.24
CA LYS A 454 15.97 2.84 -9.78
C LYS A 454 15.66 2.06 -11.04
N VAL A 455 16.57 2.02 -11.99
CA VAL A 455 16.42 1.20 -13.20
C VAL A 455 16.19 -0.26 -12.83
N PHE A 456 16.97 -0.80 -11.88
CA PHE A 456 16.79 -2.17 -11.40
C PHE A 456 15.41 -2.40 -10.78
N LYS A 457 14.97 -1.50 -9.88
CA LYS A 457 13.69 -1.61 -9.18
C LYS A 457 12.51 -1.60 -10.14
N TYR A 458 12.50 -0.65 -11.08
CA TYR A 458 11.39 -0.47 -12.01
C TYR A 458 11.44 -1.36 -13.25
N ASN A 459 12.47 -2.19 -13.41
CA ASN A 459 12.57 -3.12 -14.55
C ASN A 459 11.87 -4.46 -14.29
N LYS A 460 10.67 -4.40 -13.67
CA LYS A 460 9.80 -5.55 -13.37
C LYS A 460 9.48 -6.36 -14.65
N PHE A 461 9.30 -5.67 -15.79
CA PHE A 461 9.06 -6.29 -17.08
C PHE A 461 10.10 -7.36 -17.46
N GLU A 462 11.38 -7.07 -17.30
CA GLU A 462 12.45 -8.01 -17.69
C GLU A 462 12.47 -9.26 -16.82
N ARG A 463 11.99 -9.12 -15.58
CA ARG A 463 11.98 -10.23 -14.63
C ARG A 463 10.75 -11.12 -14.75
N MET A 464 9.60 -10.57 -15.10
CA MET A 464 8.30 -11.25 -15.02
C MET A 464 7.67 -11.55 -16.38
N ILE A 465 7.90 -10.70 -17.42
CA ILE A 465 7.25 -10.86 -18.72
C ILE A 465 7.56 -12.24 -19.35
N GLY A 466 6.53 -12.96 -19.75
CA GLY A 466 6.65 -14.28 -20.38
C GLY A 466 7.12 -15.39 -19.46
N LYS A 467 7.16 -15.18 -18.15
CA LYS A 467 7.52 -16.20 -17.15
C LYS A 467 6.29 -16.65 -16.37
N THR A 468 6.39 -17.84 -15.79
CA THR A 468 5.43 -18.33 -14.80
C THR A 468 5.62 -17.56 -13.49
N PRO A 469 4.55 -17.12 -12.80
CA PRO A 469 4.62 -16.52 -11.49
C PRO A 469 5.36 -17.42 -10.50
N ASP A 470 6.23 -16.86 -9.70
CA ASP A 470 6.89 -17.54 -8.58
C ASP A 470 6.18 -17.18 -7.29
N ARG A 471 5.31 -18.07 -6.81
CA ARG A 471 4.43 -17.87 -5.66
C ARG A 471 5.17 -17.80 -4.31
N GLU A 472 6.48 -18.09 -4.27
CA GLU A 472 7.31 -18.02 -3.07
C GLU A 472 8.01 -16.66 -2.91
N ILE A 473 7.94 -15.78 -3.93
CA ILE A 473 8.47 -14.42 -3.86
C ILE A 473 7.42 -13.54 -3.20
N ALA A 474 7.80 -12.86 -2.09
CA ALA A 474 6.95 -11.86 -1.47
C ALA A 474 6.81 -10.60 -2.35
N ASP A 475 5.60 -10.08 -2.47
CA ASP A 475 5.37 -8.78 -3.12
C ASP A 475 5.53 -7.60 -2.14
N MET A 476 5.91 -7.89 -0.90
CA MET A 476 6.10 -6.92 0.18
C MET A 476 7.48 -7.08 0.82
N SER A 477 8.13 -5.94 1.10
CA SER A 477 9.42 -5.93 1.77
C SER A 477 9.33 -6.46 3.21
N SER A 478 10.29 -7.26 3.62
CA SER A 478 10.30 -7.97 4.91
C SER A 478 10.18 -7.06 6.14
N TYR A 479 10.58 -5.80 6.01
CA TYR A 479 10.59 -4.81 7.08
C TYR A 479 9.30 -3.96 7.16
N ILE A 480 8.34 -4.13 6.26
CA ILE A 480 7.03 -3.50 6.37
C ILE A 480 6.24 -4.22 7.47
N VAL A 481 5.59 -3.48 8.36
CA VAL A 481 4.76 -4.06 9.42
C VAL A 481 3.38 -4.35 8.83
N ASN A 482 3.27 -5.48 8.14
CA ASN A 482 2.03 -5.89 7.50
C ASN A 482 1.98 -7.39 7.21
N ALA A 483 0.77 -7.89 6.92
CA ALA A 483 0.49 -9.17 6.30
C ALA A 483 -0.54 -8.95 5.20
N GLN A 484 -0.65 -9.86 4.24
CA GLN A 484 -1.65 -9.77 3.17
C GLN A 484 -2.05 -11.14 2.64
N PHE A 485 -3.28 -11.24 2.16
CA PHE A 485 -3.77 -12.36 1.38
C PHE A 485 -4.10 -11.90 -0.04
N GLU A 486 -3.55 -12.58 -1.02
CA GLU A 486 -3.76 -12.27 -2.43
C GLU A 486 -4.80 -13.20 -3.05
N SER A 487 -5.57 -12.68 -4.00
CA SER A 487 -6.55 -13.46 -4.78
C SER A 487 -5.93 -14.67 -5.50
N SER A 488 -4.64 -14.63 -5.78
CA SER A 488 -3.83 -15.75 -6.26
C SER A 488 -3.68 -16.90 -5.27
N ASN A 489 -4.34 -16.83 -4.10
CA ASN A 489 -4.28 -17.78 -3.00
C ASN A 489 -2.88 -17.85 -2.35
N ILE A 490 -2.27 -16.69 -2.17
CA ILE A 490 -0.98 -16.51 -1.49
C ILE A 490 -1.21 -15.72 -0.20
N PHE A 491 -0.67 -16.20 0.90
CA PHE A 491 -0.59 -15.51 2.18
C PHE A 491 0.84 -15.08 2.43
N THR A 492 1.08 -13.80 2.64
CA THR A 492 2.39 -13.24 2.97
C THR A 492 2.36 -12.61 4.35
N ILE A 493 3.38 -12.88 5.18
CA ILE A 493 3.61 -12.21 6.45
C ILE A 493 5.08 -11.81 6.59
N THR A 494 5.30 -10.57 6.97
CA THR A 494 6.64 -9.96 7.02
C THR A 494 7.33 -10.17 8.37
N VAL A 495 8.65 -9.93 8.41
CA VAL A 495 9.43 -9.90 9.67
C VAL A 495 9.02 -8.71 10.53
N GLY A 496 8.61 -7.60 9.93
CA GLY A 496 8.11 -6.43 10.65
C GLY A 496 7.00 -6.76 11.64
N MET A 497 6.15 -7.75 11.32
CA MET A 497 5.09 -8.23 12.23
C MET A 497 5.61 -9.04 13.43
N MET A 498 6.90 -9.44 13.46
CA MET A 498 7.48 -10.23 14.53
C MET A 498 7.89 -9.41 15.76
N HIS A 499 7.15 -8.34 16.06
CA HIS A 499 7.37 -7.42 17.16
C HIS A 499 6.12 -7.31 18.05
N ALA A 500 6.34 -7.02 19.36
CA ALA A 500 5.23 -6.73 20.27
C ALA A 500 4.53 -5.41 19.85
N PRO A 501 3.21 -5.32 19.93
CA PRO A 501 2.26 -6.25 20.56
C PRO A 501 1.80 -7.41 19.68
N PHE A 502 2.19 -7.49 18.40
CA PHE A 502 1.76 -8.55 17.50
C PHE A 502 2.35 -9.91 17.92
N PHE A 503 3.66 -9.97 18.11
CA PHE A 503 4.36 -11.18 18.46
C PHE A 503 5.50 -10.91 19.47
N ASP A 504 5.67 -11.84 20.42
CA ASP A 504 6.82 -11.89 21.33
C ASP A 504 7.16 -13.35 21.57
N VAL A 505 8.34 -13.79 21.14
CA VAL A 505 8.83 -15.16 21.27
C VAL A 505 8.77 -15.71 22.71
N ASN A 506 8.80 -14.81 23.71
CA ASN A 506 8.75 -15.13 25.14
C ASN A 506 7.34 -15.01 25.75
N ALA A 507 6.34 -14.53 24.99
CA ALA A 507 4.97 -14.40 25.48
C ALA A 507 4.25 -15.76 25.55
N SER A 508 3.09 -15.80 26.23
CA SER A 508 2.25 -16.98 26.19
C SER A 508 1.63 -17.15 24.80
N TYR A 509 1.37 -18.41 24.43
CA TYR A 509 0.79 -18.75 23.15
C TYR A 509 -0.52 -17.99 22.88
N GLU A 510 -1.42 -17.91 23.87
CA GLU A 510 -2.72 -17.25 23.74
C GLU A 510 -2.58 -15.72 23.58
N LYS A 511 -1.52 -15.12 24.17
CA LYS A 511 -1.22 -13.71 23.92
C LYS A 511 -0.78 -13.50 22.46
N ASN A 512 0.12 -14.33 21.96
CA ASN A 512 0.54 -14.28 20.56
C ASN A 512 -0.61 -14.62 19.60
N LEU A 513 -1.54 -15.52 19.99
CA LEU A 513 -2.77 -15.74 19.21
C LEU A 513 -3.66 -14.51 19.13
N GLY A 514 -3.79 -13.72 20.22
CA GLY A 514 -4.53 -12.46 20.20
C GLY A 514 -3.81 -11.32 19.45
N GLY A 515 -2.53 -11.49 19.13
CA GLY A 515 -1.75 -10.60 18.28
C GLY A 515 -1.61 -11.17 16.87
N LEU A 516 -0.44 -11.76 16.61
CA LEU A 516 -0.10 -12.33 15.31
C LEU A 516 -1.10 -13.39 14.83
N GLY A 517 -1.61 -14.24 15.77
CA GLY A 517 -2.59 -15.28 15.42
C GLY A 517 -3.90 -14.69 14.90
N MET A 518 -4.35 -13.55 15.44
CA MET A 518 -5.51 -12.84 14.91
C MET A 518 -5.26 -12.33 13.50
N VAL A 519 -4.07 -11.79 13.22
CA VAL A 519 -3.67 -11.34 11.86
C VAL A 519 -3.62 -12.54 10.91
N ILE A 520 -2.96 -13.65 11.28
CA ILE A 520 -2.91 -14.86 10.44
C ILE A 520 -4.34 -15.39 10.15
N GLY A 521 -5.19 -15.41 11.18
CA GLY A 521 -6.58 -15.84 11.02
C GLY A 521 -7.36 -14.91 10.09
N HIS A 522 -7.15 -13.62 10.19
CA HIS A 522 -7.75 -12.58 9.34
C HIS A 522 -7.35 -12.79 7.88
N GLU A 523 -6.06 -12.88 7.59
CA GLU A 523 -5.56 -13.09 6.23
C GLU A 523 -6.05 -14.42 5.61
N ILE A 524 -6.03 -15.51 6.38
CA ILE A 524 -6.64 -16.77 5.90
C ILE A 524 -8.15 -16.61 5.70
N GLY A 525 -8.80 -15.78 6.50
CA GLY A 525 -10.21 -15.42 6.37
C GLY A 525 -10.54 -14.76 5.03
N HIS A 526 -9.63 -13.96 4.47
CA HIS A 526 -9.77 -13.37 3.15
C HIS A 526 -9.89 -14.40 2.02
N ALA A 527 -9.35 -15.61 2.16
CA ALA A 527 -9.59 -16.67 1.17
C ALA A 527 -11.09 -16.89 0.88
N PHE A 528 -11.96 -16.51 1.80
CA PHE A 528 -13.39 -16.76 1.81
C PHE A 528 -14.26 -15.51 1.88
N ASP A 529 -13.70 -14.31 1.78
CA ASP A 529 -14.41 -13.03 1.80
C ASP A 529 -15.17 -12.75 0.50
N SER A 530 -15.81 -11.58 0.42
CA SER A 530 -16.63 -11.18 -0.74
C SER A 530 -15.85 -11.07 -2.05
N ASN A 531 -14.55 -10.83 -1.99
CA ASN A 531 -13.67 -10.64 -3.13
C ASN A 531 -12.96 -11.94 -3.53
N CYS A 532 -12.23 -12.53 -2.59
CA CYS A 532 -11.43 -13.72 -2.89
C CYS A 532 -12.25 -15.00 -3.05
N ILE A 533 -13.52 -15.04 -2.58
CA ILE A 533 -14.44 -16.17 -2.87
C ILE A 533 -14.75 -16.34 -4.36
N LYS A 534 -14.49 -15.32 -5.19
CA LYS A 534 -14.63 -15.40 -6.64
C LYS A 534 -13.48 -16.15 -7.33
N PHE A 535 -12.45 -16.51 -6.58
CA PHE A 535 -11.27 -17.23 -7.05
C PHE A 535 -11.28 -18.67 -6.53
N ASP A 536 -10.95 -19.62 -7.40
CA ASP A 536 -10.86 -21.03 -7.05
C ASP A 536 -9.59 -21.35 -6.24
N ALA A 537 -9.39 -22.62 -5.92
CA ALA A 537 -8.26 -23.09 -5.14
C ALA A 537 -6.88 -22.86 -5.80
N ASP A 538 -6.84 -22.73 -7.12
CA ASP A 538 -5.63 -22.45 -7.87
C ASP A 538 -5.37 -20.93 -8.02
N GLY A 539 -6.29 -20.08 -7.52
CA GLY A 539 -6.23 -18.63 -7.63
C GLY A 539 -6.72 -18.10 -8.98
N ASN A 540 -7.56 -18.83 -9.69
CA ASN A 540 -8.15 -18.35 -10.94
C ASN A 540 -9.52 -17.73 -10.67
N TYR A 541 -9.80 -16.57 -11.22
CA TYR A 541 -11.13 -15.96 -11.18
C TYR A 541 -12.17 -16.85 -11.86
N ASN A 542 -13.10 -17.35 -11.05
CA ASN A 542 -14.12 -18.30 -11.46
C ASN A 542 -15.36 -18.20 -10.55
N GLU A 543 -16.29 -17.33 -10.85
CA GLU A 543 -17.48 -17.10 -10.03
C GLU A 543 -18.39 -18.34 -9.85
N ASN A 544 -18.14 -19.44 -10.58
CA ASN A 544 -18.98 -20.64 -10.58
C ASN A 544 -18.25 -21.89 -10.04
N TRP A 545 -17.14 -21.73 -9.28
CA TRP A 545 -16.41 -22.86 -8.73
C TRP A 545 -17.13 -23.54 -7.54
N LEU A 546 -17.92 -22.75 -6.79
CA LEU A 546 -18.80 -23.25 -5.74
C LEU A 546 -20.20 -23.58 -6.25
N PRO A 547 -20.96 -24.49 -5.57
CA PRO A 547 -22.37 -24.68 -5.82
C PRO A 547 -23.19 -23.40 -5.67
N GLU A 548 -24.16 -23.16 -6.55
CA GLU A 548 -25.02 -21.97 -6.52
C GLU A 548 -25.75 -21.79 -5.18
N SER A 549 -26.22 -22.90 -4.56
CA SER A 549 -26.86 -22.86 -3.23
C SER A 549 -25.94 -22.37 -2.14
N ASP A 550 -24.64 -22.67 -2.21
CA ASP A 550 -23.66 -22.27 -1.21
C ASP A 550 -23.28 -20.80 -1.41
N LEU A 551 -23.18 -20.34 -2.67
CA LEU A 551 -22.99 -18.91 -2.98
C LEU A 551 -24.18 -18.06 -2.51
N GLU A 552 -25.42 -18.55 -2.62
CA GLU A 552 -26.62 -17.86 -2.10
C GLU A 552 -26.52 -17.72 -0.56
N GLN A 553 -26.13 -18.77 0.15
CA GLN A 553 -25.97 -18.73 1.62
C GLN A 553 -24.82 -17.80 2.05
N LEU A 554 -23.71 -17.81 1.32
CA LEU A 554 -22.59 -16.87 1.54
C LEU A 554 -23.04 -15.42 1.37
N SER A 555 -23.81 -15.13 0.31
CA SER A 555 -24.35 -13.79 0.04
C SER A 555 -25.32 -13.31 1.14
N GLU A 556 -26.18 -14.21 1.67
CA GLU A 556 -27.08 -13.90 2.77
C GLU A 556 -26.30 -13.56 4.06
N ARG A 557 -25.24 -14.30 4.37
CA ARG A 557 -24.38 -14.05 5.54
C ARG A 557 -23.60 -12.75 5.38
N LEU A 558 -23.07 -12.49 4.20
CA LEU A 558 -22.41 -11.23 3.88
C LEU A 558 -23.36 -10.05 4.11
N LYS A 559 -24.61 -10.14 3.63
CA LYS A 559 -25.63 -9.10 3.85
C LYS A 559 -25.95 -8.87 5.32
N GLN A 560 -26.01 -9.93 6.12
CA GLN A 560 -26.18 -9.79 7.58
C GLN A 560 -25.00 -9.07 8.23
N MET A 561 -23.77 -9.31 7.75
CA MET A 561 -22.56 -8.63 8.20
C MET A 561 -22.59 -7.14 7.85
N GLU A 562 -22.92 -6.81 6.59
CA GLU A 562 -23.09 -5.42 6.13
C GLU A 562 -24.11 -4.67 7.00
N ASP A 563 -25.28 -5.28 7.24
CA ASP A 563 -26.34 -4.67 8.04
C ASP A 563 -25.93 -4.50 9.52
N TYR A 564 -25.18 -5.47 10.08
CA TYR A 564 -24.66 -5.41 11.45
C TYR A 564 -23.68 -4.24 11.63
N TYR A 565 -22.67 -4.13 10.76
CA TYR A 565 -21.68 -3.05 10.87
C TYR A 565 -22.24 -1.68 10.50
N SER A 566 -23.19 -1.60 9.56
CA SER A 566 -23.91 -0.35 9.28
C SER A 566 -24.74 0.18 10.45
N GLY A 567 -24.99 -0.66 11.46
CA GLY A 567 -25.63 -0.27 12.72
C GLY A 567 -24.72 0.48 13.68
N TYR A 568 -23.39 0.42 13.49
CA TYR A 568 -22.43 1.12 14.34
C TYR A 568 -22.29 2.58 13.93
N THR A 569 -22.13 3.43 14.94
CA THR A 569 -21.90 4.87 14.77
C THR A 569 -20.55 5.26 15.32
N VAL A 570 -19.93 6.23 14.67
CA VAL A 570 -18.67 6.85 15.06
C VAL A 570 -18.96 8.31 15.39
N MET A 571 -18.37 8.84 16.47
CA MET A 571 -18.61 10.22 16.94
C MET A 571 -20.11 10.53 17.17
N ASP A 572 -20.93 9.53 17.51
CA ASP A 572 -22.38 9.59 17.73
C ASP A 572 -23.26 9.99 16.52
N ILE A 573 -22.66 10.28 15.35
CA ILE A 573 -23.40 10.84 14.19
C ILE A 573 -23.07 10.21 12.85
N TYR A 574 -21.90 9.63 12.66
CA TYR A 574 -21.48 9.00 11.40
C TYR A 574 -21.66 7.50 11.48
N HIS A 575 -22.18 6.89 10.43
CA HIS A 575 -22.32 5.43 10.34
C HIS A 575 -21.13 4.82 9.61
N VAL A 576 -20.74 3.63 10.05
CA VAL A 576 -19.83 2.77 9.27
C VAL A 576 -20.54 2.37 7.98
N ASP A 577 -19.86 2.44 6.85
CA ASP A 577 -20.34 1.83 5.60
C ASP A 577 -20.06 0.34 5.64
N GLY A 578 -21.04 -0.44 6.08
CA GLY A 578 -20.91 -1.89 6.21
C GLY A 578 -20.73 -2.61 4.88
N THR A 579 -21.06 -1.97 3.74
CA THR A 579 -20.82 -2.54 2.41
C THR A 579 -19.36 -2.33 1.99
N LEU A 580 -18.81 -1.12 2.19
CA LEU A 580 -17.41 -0.82 1.95
C LEU A 580 -16.49 -1.71 2.80
N THR A 581 -16.83 -1.88 4.07
CA THR A 581 -15.99 -2.61 5.04
C THR A 581 -16.30 -4.11 5.14
N ALA A 582 -17.16 -4.65 4.26
CA ALA A 582 -17.68 -6.00 4.37
C ALA A 582 -16.61 -7.11 4.36
N GLY A 583 -15.64 -7.01 3.45
CA GLY A 583 -14.56 -8.00 3.30
C GLY A 583 -13.72 -8.11 4.56
N GLU A 584 -13.28 -6.96 5.07
CA GLU A 584 -12.47 -6.83 6.28
C GLU A 584 -13.19 -7.32 7.54
N ASN A 585 -14.43 -6.89 7.70
CA ASN A 585 -15.26 -7.32 8.84
C ASN A 585 -15.52 -8.83 8.81
N TYR A 586 -15.66 -9.40 7.63
CA TYR A 586 -15.88 -10.82 7.41
C TYR A 586 -14.65 -11.65 7.78
N ALA A 587 -13.45 -11.16 7.45
CA ALA A 587 -12.19 -11.76 7.84
C ALA A 587 -11.97 -11.66 9.36
N ASP A 588 -12.25 -10.52 9.99
CA ASP A 588 -12.11 -10.31 11.44
C ASP A 588 -13.03 -11.25 12.25
N ILE A 589 -14.31 -11.38 11.89
CA ILE A 589 -15.25 -12.27 12.56
C ILE A 589 -14.82 -13.74 12.39
N GLY A 590 -14.45 -14.14 11.15
CA GLY A 590 -14.00 -15.49 10.84
C GLY A 590 -12.74 -15.88 11.62
N ALA A 591 -11.79 -14.95 11.72
CA ALA A 591 -10.58 -15.13 12.53
C ALA A 591 -10.89 -15.36 14.00
N MET A 592 -11.74 -14.53 14.61
CA MET A 592 -12.10 -14.67 16.01
C MET A 592 -12.84 -16.01 16.28
N GLU A 593 -13.74 -16.43 15.39
CA GLU A 593 -14.41 -17.73 15.48
C GLU A 593 -13.39 -18.89 15.43
N CYS A 594 -12.41 -18.81 14.53
CA CYS A 594 -11.32 -19.76 14.41
C CYS A 594 -10.49 -19.83 15.72
N LEU A 595 -10.10 -18.68 16.26
CA LEU A 595 -9.33 -18.64 17.52
C LEU A 595 -10.11 -19.16 18.72
N MET A 596 -11.44 -18.97 18.73
CA MET A 596 -12.30 -19.55 19.79
C MET A 596 -12.42 -21.07 19.70
N ALA A 597 -12.25 -21.66 18.52
CA ALA A 597 -12.15 -23.11 18.36
C ALA A 597 -10.81 -23.66 18.90
N ILE A 598 -9.72 -22.88 18.81
CA ILE A 598 -8.38 -23.26 19.28
C ILE A 598 -8.25 -23.09 20.80
N VAL A 599 -8.66 -21.95 21.37
CA VAL A 599 -8.48 -21.62 22.78
C VAL A 599 -9.75 -21.93 23.58
N SER A 600 -9.66 -22.89 24.52
CA SER A 600 -10.82 -23.33 25.30
C SER A 600 -10.86 -22.82 26.75
N ASP A 601 -9.71 -22.45 27.35
CA ASP A 601 -9.67 -22.01 28.74
C ASP A 601 -9.94 -20.52 28.91
N THR A 602 -10.57 -20.14 30.00
CA THR A 602 -11.02 -18.78 30.29
C THR A 602 -9.87 -17.75 30.39
N ASP A 603 -8.76 -18.13 31.02
CA ASP A 603 -7.63 -17.22 31.23
C ASP A 603 -6.85 -17.01 29.92
N GLY A 604 -6.76 -18.05 29.09
CA GLY A 604 -6.21 -17.96 27.73
C GLY A 604 -7.03 -17.01 26.86
N ARG A 605 -8.35 -17.17 26.83
CA ARG A 605 -9.25 -16.29 26.09
C ARG A 605 -9.18 -14.83 26.54
N LYS A 606 -9.02 -14.57 27.85
CA LYS A 606 -8.79 -13.19 28.35
C LYS A 606 -7.52 -12.58 27.78
N ARG A 607 -6.40 -13.33 27.84
CA ARG A 607 -5.12 -12.86 27.28
C ARG A 607 -5.22 -12.59 25.78
N LEU A 608 -5.95 -13.45 25.06
CA LEU A 608 -6.21 -13.29 23.62
C LEU A 608 -7.00 -12.00 23.36
N PHE A 609 -8.16 -11.80 24.01
CA PHE A 609 -8.99 -10.61 23.82
C PHE A 609 -8.26 -9.31 24.15
N GLU A 610 -7.53 -9.29 25.28
CA GLU A 610 -6.76 -8.11 25.68
C GLU A 610 -5.67 -7.77 24.65
N ASN A 611 -4.97 -8.79 24.10
CA ASN A 611 -3.92 -8.52 23.11
C ASN A 611 -4.50 -8.17 21.73
N TYR A 612 -5.65 -8.77 21.36
CA TYR A 612 -6.42 -8.38 20.18
C TYR A 612 -6.78 -6.88 20.22
N ALA A 613 -7.28 -6.39 21.35
CA ALA A 613 -7.56 -4.97 21.49
C ALA A 613 -6.29 -4.10 21.38
N ARG A 614 -5.15 -4.59 21.88
CA ARG A 614 -3.87 -3.83 21.86
C ARG A 614 -3.26 -3.68 20.48
N ILE A 615 -3.37 -4.68 19.61
CA ILE A 615 -2.83 -4.57 18.24
C ILE A 615 -3.56 -3.51 17.41
N TRP A 616 -4.82 -3.22 17.73
CA TRP A 616 -5.62 -2.17 17.08
C TRP A 616 -5.60 -0.84 17.83
N CYS A 617 -4.75 -0.68 18.86
CA CYS A 617 -4.63 0.58 19.58
C CYS A 617 -4.20 1.70 18.63
N GLU A 618 -5.05 2.69 18.45
CA GLU A 618 -4.84 3.84 17.57
C GLU A 618 -5.42 5.11 18.20
N TYR A 619 -4.67 6.20 18.11
CA TYR A 619 -5.17 7.56 18.22
C TYR A 619 -5.37 8.11 16.81
N ILE A 620 -6.50 8.72 16.55
CA ILE A 620 -6.82 9.32 15.26
C ILE A 620 -7.58 10.63 15.48
N GLU A 621 -7.24 11.69 14.76
CA GLU A 621 -7.98 12.95 14.78
C GLU A 621 -9.33 12.80 14.07
N ASP A 622 -10.35 13.53 14.54
CA ASP A 622 -11.71 13.47 14.01
C ASP A 622 -11.77 13.69 12.48
N SER A 623 -10.98 14.63 11.95
CA SER A 623 -10.91 14.91 10.51
C SER A 623 -10.40 13.72 9.69
N THR A 624 -9.35 13.08 10.17
CA THR A 624 -8.74 11.90 9.52
C THR A 624 -9.66 10.69 9.63
N LEU A 625 -10.34 10.52 10.77
CA LEU A 625 -11.33 9.47 10.95
C LEU A 625 -12.51 9.63 9.97
N MET A 626 -12.99 10.87 9.77
CA MET A 626 -14.05 11.15 8.80
C MET A 626 -13.63 10.84 7.36
N GLU A 627 -12.38 11.11 7.00
CA GLU A 627 -11.84 10.74 5.69
C GLU A 627 -11.77 9.22 5.53
N LYS A 628 -11.24 8.50 6.54
CA LYS A 628 -11.20 7.03 6.54
C LYS A 628 -12.59 6.41 6.37
N LEU A 629 -13.64 6.92 7.02
CA LEU A 629 -15.01 6.41 6.89
C LEU A 629 -15.57 6.43 5.46
N VAL A 630 -14.99 7.23 4.57
CA VAL A 630 -15.46 7.37 3.18
C VAL A 630 -14.69 6.47 2.21
N TYR A 631 -13.42 6.15 2.51
CA TYR A 631 -12.52 5.52 1.53
C TYR A 631 -11.84 4.25 2.04
N ASP A 632 -11.72 4.06 3.38
CA ASP A 632 -11.02 2.91 3.95
C ASP A 632 -11.97 1.71 4.00
N GLU A 633 -11.53 0.58 3.46
CA GLU A 633 -12.24 -0.70 3.52
C GLU A 633 -12.22 -1.33 4.92
N HIS A 634 -11.41 -0.78 5.85
CA HIS A 634 -11.38 -1.21 7.23
C HIS A 634 -12.35 -0.39 8.10
N SER A 635 -13.08 -1.07 8.96
CA SER A 635 -13.82 -0.42 10.03
C SER A 635 -12.85 0.28 11.00
N PRO A 636 -13.24 1.42 11.64
CA PRO A 636 -12.41 2.05 12.67
C PRO A 636 -11.95 1.08 13.75
N SER A 637 -10.74 1.26 14.28
CA SER A 637 -10.08 0.34 15.21
C SER A 637 -10.94 -0.03 16.43
N GLU A 638 -11.68 0.93 17.00
CA GLU A 638 -12.66 0.68 18.07
C GLU A 638 -13.76 -0.30 17.63
N ILE A 639 -14.27 -0.13 16.41
CA ILE A 639 -15.35 -0.96 15.87
C ILE A 639 -14.81 -2.34 15.52
N ARG A 640 -13.62 -2.47 14.93
CA ARG A 640 -12.98 -3.77 14.68
C ARG A 640 -12.91 -4.62 15.94
N VAL A 641 -12.58 -4.03 17.09
CA VAL A 641 -12.49 -4.76 18.36
C VAL A 641 -13.87 -5.00 18.98
N ASN A 642 -14.65 -3.94 19.17
CA ASN A 642 -15.88 -4.01 19.95
C ASN A 642 -16.97 -4.80 19.22
N ALA A 643 -17.14 -4.64 17.90
CA ALA A 643 -18.14 -5.38 17.12
C ALA A 643 -17.85 -6.88 17.05
N VAL A 644 -16.57 -7.27 16.84
CA VAL A 644 -16.15 -8.67 16.84
C VAL A 644 -16.41 -9.33 18.19
N LEU A 645 -16.01 -8.70 19.30
CA LEU A 645 -16.20 -9.24 20.64
C LEU A 645 -17.67 -9.27 21.05
N ALA A 646 -18.47 -8.27 20.64
CA ALA A 646 -19.92 -8.24 20.88
C ALA A 646 -20.68 -9.37 20.13
N SER A 647 -20.10 -9.93 19.07
CA SER A 647 -20.62 -11.13 18.38
C SER A 647 -20.04 -12.46 18.94
N THR A 648 -19.02 -12.40 19.81
CA THR A 648 -18.31 -13.57 20.32
C THR A 648 -18.95 -14.12 21.60
N PRO A 649 -19.60 -15.33 21.62
CA PRO A 649 -20.29 -15.85 22.81
C PRO A 649 -19.39 -15.97 24.04
N ALA A 650 -18.12 -16.36 23.86
CA ALA A 650 -17.16 -16.51 24.95
C ALA A 650 -16.87 -15.19 25.69
N PHE A 651 -16.99 -14.05 25.01
CA PHE A 651 -16.83 -12.73 25.63
C PHE A 651 -17.90 -12.48 26.70
N TYR A 652 -19.14 -12.84 26.42
CA TYR A 652 -20.28 -12.71 27.36
C TYR A 652 -20.07 -13.57 28.61
N GLU A 653 -19.59 -14.79 28.44
CA GLU A 653 -19.35 -15.70 29.56
C GLU A 653 -18.21 -15.20 30.46
N ILE A 654 -17.14 -14.65 29.85
CA ILE A 654 -15.94 -14.23 30.55
C ILE A 654 -16.13 -12.91 31.30
N TYR A 655 -16.81 -11.95 30.67
CA TYR A 655 -17.00 -10.60 31.24
C TYR A 655 -18.39 -10.37 31.83
N ASP A 656 -19.26 -11.40 31.86
CA ASP A 656 -20.62 -11.36 32.44
C ASP A 656 -21.48 -10.24 31.83
N VAL A 657 -21.43 -10.07 30.48
CA VAL A 657 -22.15 -9.01 29.75
C VAL A 657 -23.65 -9.21 29.84
N LYS A 658 -24.39 -8.15 30.19
CA LYS A 658 -25.85 -8.11 30.41
C LYS A 658 -26.54 -7.22 29.36
N PRO A 659 -27.89 -7.35 29.22
CA PRO A 659 -28.63 -6.58 28.23
C PRO A 659 -28.54 -5.04 28.37
N ASP A 660 -28.14 -4.54 29.52
CA ASP A 660 -28.01 -3.08 29.78
C ASP A 660 -26.55 -2.58 29.59
N ASP A 661 -25.60 -3.46 29.27
CA ASP A 661 -24.20 -3.11 29.04
C ASP A 661 -23.97 -2.66 27.59
N GLY A 662 -22.99 -1.75 27.35
CA GLY A 662 -22.69 -1.16 26.04
C GLY A 662 -22.28 -2.17 24.96
N MET A 663 -21.57 -3.23 25.36
CA MET A 663 -21.13 -4.32 24.47
C MET A 663 -22.23 -5.37 24.19
N TYR A 664 -23.48 -5.17 24.70
CA TYR A 664 -24.51 -6.18 24.53
C TYR A 664 -25.16 -6.12 23.15
N VAL A 665 -25.10 -7.22 22.43
CA VAL A 665 -25.86 -7.51 21.22
C VAL A 665 -26.75 -8.73 21.47
N ALA A 666 -28.05 -8.63 21.16
CA ALA A 666 -28.97 -9.75 21.36
C ALA A 666 -28.54 -10.97 20.53
N PRO A 667 -28.67 -12.21 21.04
CA PRO A 667 -28.14 -13.39 20.36
C PRO A 667 -28.58 -13.54 18.89
N GLU A 668 -29.80 -13.14 18.58
CA GLU A 668 -30.37 -13.17 17.21
C GLU A 668 -29.86 -12.07 16.29
N GLN A 669 -29.13 -11.10 16.82
CA GLN A 669 -28.52 -9.99 16.07
C GLN A 669 -27.00 -10.17 15.91
N ARG A 670 -26.41 -11.15 16.61
CA ARG A 670 -24.99 -11.46 16.47
C ARG A 670 -24.72 -12.08 15.12
N VAL A 671 -23.63 -11.68 14.53
CA VAL A 671 -23.20 -12.22 13.24
C VAL A 671 -22.19 -13.34 13.42
N SER A 672 -22.18 -14.25 12.48
CA SER A 672 -21.26 -15.38 12.40
C SER A 672 -20.85 -15.60 10.94
N ARG A 673 -19.59 -15.90 10.72
CA ARG A 673 -19.09 -16.25 9.40
C ARG A 673 -19.39 -17.71 9.05
N TRP A 674 -19.22 -18.62 10.01
CA TRP A 674 -19.29 -20.07 9.84
C TRP A 674 -20.53 -20.73 10.48
#